data_d44fa0db1ebb8df6dcef2f7ec87d4588
#
_entry.id   d44fa0db1ebb8df6dcef2f7ec87d4588
#
_cell.length_a   1.000
_cell.length_b   1.000
_cell.length_c   1.000
_cell.angle_alpha   90.00
_cell.angle_beta   90.00
_cell.angle_gamma   90.00
#
_symmetry.space_group_name_H-M   'P 1'
#
loop_
_entity.id
_entity.type
_entity.pdbx_description
1 polymer ?
#
loop_
_entity_poly.entity_id
_entity_poly.type
_entity_poly.pdbx_seq_one_letter_code
_entity_poly.pdbx_strand_id
1 'polypeptide(L)'
;MNCNILNLRHLTVLLILCTAFLGGAIPAFAQQGGKKMTGQVIDENKEPMIGVSILIVGTSTGTVTDFDGNYTLNVPKDSKELQFSYVGYETKVITIPVNSNVLNVQMKSDSQVLSDVVIIGYGTQRKSDLTGSVASVGTKDFNKGMVSSPEELVNGKIAGVQIVNGGGSPTSVSTIRIRGGASLNASNDPLIVLDGVPMEVGGSISGGGNFLSLINPNDIESMTVLKDASSTAIYGSRASNGVIIITTKKGSGSDIKVSFQTTNSIATKTKTSDMLNTDKFINIVNQYGTEHQKSLLGNYRTNWNDEIYQTAFGTDNNLSVSGLALPWLPFRVSTGMYYQDGILKTDNTKRFTGNVNLTPSFFHNELRFNIGLKGTYSKNRFADTDAIWAGSTLNPTIPVYSGNDTFGGYNEAIDANGVPVTGALANAVGRLNQYDSTSDVYRFIGSASVDWNVKWVKGLRLHTTGGYDWSKGKGHIYVPKEAVSYYTTGGRDYTYGPQKNYNKLLTIYANYHNDFDAIHSGIDVTVGYDYQFWKYTTPFYAILSADGVQQSTSAATDQRHSLMSYYGRLNYTFMDRYLLTATMRRDGSSRFASDNRWGTFPSVALAWRVSQEHFFEPLRTVMNDVKLRVSYGITGQQDGITNYGYIPVYTPGLDGAQYLFGGNPIYTYRPEAYNPELKWETTKSWNYGIDLAFLENRFTFSADFYTRKTENLLATVPMPAGTNFDKLMLQNVGNVDSKGLELSVTGHIINTKNWSWTASANAAWQKVRIKNLTLTPGAPSPDTEVGPWIDAYQMQVFSTDYAPYSFYLYKQLYDAETGQPIEGLYADLDGDGEITNKDRYHHHSPAPDWILGFSTSLRYKKWTLSTSLRANIGGYIFNGMAMNTGAWETMSYNDYQLNNLNRSFLDTRFTKRQFLSDHYLENASFLKMDNLQLSYDFGRIYKTIGLHASAMVQNVFTVTKYKGVDPETANGVDTSVYPRPRTYSITIGLNF
;
A
#
# COMPACT_ATOMS: atom_id res chain seq x y z
N MET A 1 39.11 15.25 1.29
CA MET A 1 39.77 15.49 -0.01
C MET A 1 40.07 14.14 -0.64
N ASN A 2 39.44 13.85 -1.68
CA ASN A 2 39.71 13.11 -2.89
C ASN A 2 38.39 12.59 -3.46
N CYS A 3 37.81 13.44 -4.29
CA CYS A 3 36.76 13.12 -5.25
C CYS A 3 37.38 12.26 -6.35
N ASN A 4 37.06 10.98 -6.42
CA ASN A 4 37.29 10.20 -7.63
C ASN A 4 36.10 10.40 -8.58
N ILE A 5 36.33 11.30 -9.52
CA ILE A 5 35.54 11.51 -10.72
C ILE A 5 35.53 10.21 -11.51
N LEU A 6 34.35 9.64 -11.67
CA LEU A 6 34.15 8.54 -12.64
C LEU A 6 34.65 9.00 -14.01
N ASN A 7 35.64 8.30 -14.51
CA ASN A 7 36.34 8.61 -15.74
C ASN A 7 35.37 8.77 -16.93
N LEU A 8 35.24 9.99 -17.42
CA LEU A 8 34.53 10.36 -18.65
C LEU A 8 34.97 9.52 -19.88
N ARG A 9 36.14 8.89 -19.82
CA ARG A 9 36.67 8.02 -20.86
C ARG A 9 35.87 6.73 -21.11
N HIS A 10 35.18 6.19 -20.09
CA HIS A 10 34.33 5.01 -20.27
C HIS A 10 32.96 5.33 -20.85
N LEU A 11 32.46 6.53 -20.62
CA LEU A 11 31.22 7.01 -21.25
C LEU A 11 31.44 7.33 -22.73
N THR A 12 32.62 7.87 -23.10
CA THR A 12 33.00 8.15 -24.50
C THR A 12 33.24 6.87 -25.30
N VAL A 13 33.80 5.82 -24.70
CA VAL A 13 33.97 4.53 -25.35
C VAL A 13 32.62 3.84 -25.59
N LEU A 14 31.68 3.95 -24.67
CA LEU A 14 30.32 3.43 -24.85
C LEU A 14 29.54 4.20 -25.94
N LEU A 15 29.72 5.52 -26.02
CA LEU A 15 29.13 6.34 -27.09
C LEU A 15 29.75 6.07 -28.47
N ILE A 16 31.05 5.82 -28.55
CA ILE A 16 31.76 5.50 -29.78
C ILE A 16 31.41 4.06 -30.27
N LEU A 17 31.19 3.12 -29.35
CA LEU A 17 30.64 1.79 -29.68
C LEU A 17 29.22 1.85 -30.21
N CYS A 18 28.37 2.75 -29.69
CA CYS A 18 27.02 2.97 -30.22
C CYS A 18 27.03 3.66 -31.61
N THR A 19 27.99 4.54 -31.89
CA THR A 19 28.07 5.21 -33.19
C THR A 19 28.74 4.34 -34.28
N ALA A 20 29.61 3.40 -33.92
CA ALA A 20 30.20 2.47 -34.88
C ALA A 20 29.21 1.42 -35.40
N PHE A 21 28.12 1.14 -34.68
CA PHE A 21 27.05 0.23 -35.16
C PHE A 21 26.03 0.90 -36.11
N LEU A 22 26.06 2.22 -36.26
CA LEU A 22 25.11 3.00 -37.09
C LEU A 22 25.61 3.23 -38.52
N GLY A 23 26.79 2.74 -38.88
CA GLY A 23 27.42 2.94 -40.20
C GLY A 23 27.27 1.82 -41.23
N GLY A 24 26.37 0.85 -40.99
CA GLY A 24 26.14 -0.25 -41.95
C GLY A 24 25.14 0.14 -43.04
N ALA A 25 25.61 0.12 -44.30
CA ALA A 25 24.89 0.49 -45.51
C ALA A 25 23.53 -0.21 -45.63
N ILE A 26 22.47 0.62 -45.88
CA ILE A 26 21.13 0.16 -46.26
C ILE A 26 21.19 -0.28 -47.75
N PRO A 27 20.92 -1.54 -48.09
CA PRO A 27 20.64 -1.86 -49.50
C PRO A 27 19.27 -1.32 -49.88
N ALA A 28 19.21 -0.49 -50.87
CA ALA A 28 17.97 -0.05 -51.50
C ALA A 28 17.31 -1.28 -52.18
N PHE A 29 16.19 -1.74 -51.65
CA PHE A 29 15.35 -2.72 -52.32
C PHE A 29 14.53 -2.02 -53.42
N ALA A 30 14.77 -2.45 -54.62
CA ALA A 30 13.99 -2.08 -55.79
C ALA A 30 12.50 -2.46 -55.60
N GLN A 31 11.63 -1.54 -55.83
CA GLN A 31 10.17 -1.62 -55.78
C GLN A 31 9.68 -2.62 -56.83
N GLN A 32 9.33 -3.84 -56.44
CA GLN A 32 8.57 -4.76 -57.31
C GLN A 32 7.14 -4.27 -57.43
N GLY A 33 6.63 -4.13 -58.64
CA GLY A 33 5.29 -3.63 -58.96
C GLY A 33 4.20 -4.47 -58.27
N GLY A 34 3.57 -3.91 -57.26
CA GLY A 34 2.43 -4.47 -56.52
C GLY A 34 1.09 -3.85 -56.98
N LYS A 35 -0.01 -4.54 -56.66
CA LYS A 35 -1.37 -4.06 -56.85
C LYS A 35 -1.73 -3.07 -55.74
N LYS A 36 -2.12 -1.85 -56.07
CA LYS A 36 -2.59 -0.86 -55.08
C LYS A 36 -4.04 -1.18 -54.67
N MET A 37 -4.24 -1.65 -53.47
CA MET A 37 -5.56 -1.89 -52.86
C MET A 37 -6.00 -0.70 -52.03
N THR A 38 -7.28 -0.33 -52.13
CA THR A 38 -7.92 0.69 -51.31
C THR A 38 -9.25 0.16 -50.77
N GLY A 39 -9.76 0.79 -49.73
CA GLY A 39 -11.04 0.42 -49.15
C GLY A 39 -11.37 1.21 -47.91
N GLN A 40 -12.56 1.00 -47.41
CA GLN A 40 -13.03 1.55 -46.14
C GLN A 40 -13.35 0.42 -45.17
N VAL A 41 -12.96 0.62 -43.91
CA VAL A 41 -13.33 -0.26 -42.80
C VAL A 41 -14.36 0.45 -41.93
N ILE A 42 -15.49 -0.22 -41.72
CA ILE A 42 -16.60 0.26 -40.90
C ILE A 42 -16.95 -0.72 -39.80
N ASP A 43 -17.62 -0.25 -38.73
CA ASP A 43 -18.16 -1.10 -37.67
C ASP A 43 -19.58 -1.66 -38.03
N GLU A 44 -20.22 -2.35 -37.08
CA GLU A 44 -21.58 -2.88 -37.22
C GLU A 44 -22.65 -1.81 -37.40
N ASN A 45 -22.40 -0.60 -36.90
CA ASN A 45 -23.27 0.56 -37.00
C ASN A 45 -23.03 1.37 -38.29
N LYS A 46 -22.13 0.88 -39.17
CA LYS A 46 -21.68 1.54 -40.40
C LYS A 46 -20.91 2.84 -40.12
N GLU A 47 -20.31 2.99 -38.93
CA GLU A 47 -19.43 4.12 -38.63
C GLU A 47 -17.98 3.79 -39.07
N PRO A 48 -17.24 4.75 -39.68
CA PRO A 48 -15.88 4.55 -40.12
C PRO A 48 -14.96 4.21 -38.94
N MET A 49 -14.09 3.23 -39.11
CA MET A 49 -13.14 2.77 -38.05
C MET A 49 -11.73 3.28 -38.33
N ILE A 50 -11.27 4.18 -37.49
CA ILE A 50 -9.89 4.69 -37.51
C ILE A 50 -8.92 3.74 -36.83
N GLY A 51 -7.70 3.56 -37.38
CA GLY A 51 -6.62 2.84 -36.75
C GLY A 51 -6.73 1.31 -36.83
N VAL A 52 -7.62 0.78 -37.70
CA VAL A 52 -7.65 -0.66 -37.98
C VAL A 52 -6.36 -1.07 -38.66
N SER A 53 -5.65 -2.03 -38.10
CA SER A 53 -4.43 -2.60 -38.68
C SER A 53 -4.77 -3.56 -39.80
N ILE A 54 -4.17 -3.35 -40.99
CA ILE A 54 -4.36 -4.18 -42.18
C ILE A 54 -3.00 -4.74 -42.56
N LEU A 55 -2.82 -6.06 -42.44
CA LEU A 55 -1.58 -6.79 -42.72
C LEU A 55 -1.77 -7.76 -43.89
N ILE A 56 -0.79 -7.88 -44.73
CA ILE A 56 -0.72 -8.95 -45.73
C ILE A 56 -0.33 -10.24 -45.00
N VAL A 57 -1.17 -11.26 -45.03
CA VAL A 57 -0.96 -12.53 -44.33
C VAL A 57 0.38 -13.16 -44.74
N GLY A 58 1.18 -13.55 -43.73
CA GLY A 58 2.52 -14.14 -43.96
C GLY A 58 3.64 -13.11 -44.17
N THR A 59 3.35 -11.80 -44.10
CA THR A 59 4.35 -10.73 -44.25
C THR A 59 4.28 -9.75 -43.09
N SER A 60 5.26 -8.86 -42.97
CA SER A 60 5.22 -7.69 -42.06
C SER A 60 4.75 -6.42 -42.76
N THR A 61 4.27 -6.50 -44.00
CA THR A 61 3.79 -5.34 -44.76
C THR A 61 2.33 -5.08 -44.47
N GLY A 62 2.00 -3.86 -44.05
CA GLY A 62 0.65 -3.47 -43.67
C GLY A 62 0.44 -1.96 -43.71
N THR A 63 -0.77 -1.54 -43.41
CA THR A 63 -1.21 -0.14 -43.27
C THR A 63 -2.24 -0.04 -42.15
N VAL A 64 -2.67 1.18 -41.82
CA VAL A 64 -3.77 1.44 -40.88
C VAL A 64 -4.78 2.34 -41.53
N THR A 65 -6.06 2.27 -41.10
CA THR A 65 -7.11 3.14 -41.60
C THR A 65 -6.96 4.56 -41.05
N ASP A 66 -7.29 5.53 -41.90
CA ASP A 66 -7.38 6.96 -41.57
C ASP A 66 -8.65 7.33 -40.76
N PHE A 67 -8.91 8.62 -40.55
CA PHE A 67 -10.05 9.14 -39.78
C PHE A 67 -11.41 8.80 -40.35
N ASP A 68 -11.49 8.60 -41.66
CA ASP A 68 -12.71 8.23 -42.40
C ASP A 68 -12.77 6.72 -42.63
N GLY A 69 -11.93 5.93 -41.93
CA GLY A 69 -11.85 4.49 -42.05
C GLY A 69 -11.22 4.01 -43.36
N ASN A 70 -10.70 4.89 -44.22
CA ASN A 70 -10.11 4.50 -45.49
C ASN A 70 -8.65 4.00 -45.31
N TYR A 71 -8.26 3.08 -46.20
CA TYR A 71 -6.87 2.62 -46.24
C TYR A 71 -6.36 2.50 -47.68
N THR A 72 -5.06 2.54 -47.80
CA THR A 72 -4.32 2.28 -49.03
C THR A 72 -3.15 1.37 -48.74
N LEU A 73 -3.01 0.25 -49.44
CA LEU A 73 -1.95 -0.73 -49.27
C LEU A 73 -1.44 -1.23 -50.61
N ASN A 74 -0.14 -1.20 -50.82
CA ASN A 74 0.50 -1.82 -51.97
C ASN A 74 0.73 -3.30 -51.67
N VAL A 75 0.04 -4.17 -52.40
CA VAL A 75 0.05 -5.63 -52.20
C VAL A 75 0.85 -6.32 -53.30
N PRO A 76 1.87 -7.09 -52.97
CA PRO A 76 2.62 -7.92 -53.92
C PRO A 76 1.71 -8.88 -54.72
N LYS A 77 2.04 -9.20 -55.96
CA LYS A 77 1.20 -10.03 -56.82
C LYS A 77 0.95 -11.45 -56.27
N ASP A 78 1.81 -11.92 -55.45
CA ASP A 78 1.74 -13.29 -54.87
C ASP A 78 0.97 -13.37 -53.54
N SER A 79 0.46 -12.25 -53.05
CA SER A 79 -0.30 -12.21 -51.82
C SER A 79 -1.76 -12.63 -52.02
N LYS A 80 -2.25 -13.52 -51.15
CA LYS A 80 -3.60 -14.09 -51.27
C LYS A 80 -4.61 -13.48 -50.34
N GLU A 81 -4.19 -12.98 -49.14
CA GLU A 81 -5.13 -12.60 -48.07
C GLU A 81 -4.62 -11.36 -47.32
N LEU A 82 -5.58 -10.56 -46.87
CA LEU A 82 -5.37 -9.43 -45.93
C LEU A 82 -6.01 -9.74 -44.60
N GLN A 83 -5.29 -9.48 -43.54
CA GLN A 83 -5.78 -9.57 -42.16
C GLN A 83 -6.11 -8.18 -41.66
N PHE A 84 -7.35 -8.00 -41.21
CA PHE A 84 -7.89 -6.79 -40.58
C PHE A 84 -8.01 -7.06 -39.09
N SER A 85 -7.35 -6.27 -38.26
CA SER A 85 -7.40 -6.40 -36.80
C SER A 85 -7.53 -5.03 -36.13
N TYR A 86 -8.41 -4.97 -35.12
CA TYR A 86 -8.64 -3.80 -34.30
C TYR A 86 -8.97 -4.21 -32.87
N VAL A 87 -8.54 -3.44 -31.89
CA VAL A 87 -8.78 -3.75 -30.47
C VAL A 87 -10.28 -3.71 -30.18
N GLY A 88 -10.84 -4.82 -29.70
CA GLY A 88 -12.27 -4.97 -29.41
C GLY A 88 -13.13 -5.43 -30.59
N TYR A 89 -12.50 -5.88 -31.68
CA TYR A 89 -13.19 -6.41 -32.87
C TYR A 89 -12.59 -7.76 -33.29
N GLU A 90 -13.43 -8.63 -33.87
CA GLU A 90 -13.01 -9.91 -34.42
C GLU A 90 -12.00 -9.69 -35.55
N THR A 91 -10.83 -10.35 -35.46
CA THR A 91 -9.83 -10.31 -36.53
C THR A 91 -10.40 -11.02 -37.76
N LYS A 92 -10.47 -10.33 -38.90
CA LYS A 92 -10.96 -10.89 -40.19
C LYS A 92 -9.77 -11.12 -41.10
N VAL A 93 -9.71 -12.31 -41.70
CA VAL A 93 -8.84 -12.62 -42.82
C VAL A 93 -9.69 -12.72 -44.07
N ILE A 94 -9.38 -11.91 -45.10
CA ILE A 94 -10.18 -11.79 -46.31
C ILE A 94 -9.28 -11.99 -47.52
N THR A 95 -9.70 -12.85 -48.42
CA THR A 95 -9.00 -13.12 -49.68
C THR A 95 -9.04 -11.87 -50.59
N ILE A 96 -7.88 -11.53 -51.15
CA ILE A 96 -7.74 -10.36 -52.04
C ILE A 96 -8.51 -10.56 -53.34
N PRO A 97 -9.45 -9.69 -53.68
CA PRO A 97 -10.21 -9.86 -54.89
C PRO A 97 -9.34 -9.69 -56.12
N VAL A 98 -9.42 -10.67 -57.02
CA VAL A 98 -8.60 -10.71 -58.25
C VAL A 98 -8.97 -9.54 -59.19
N ASN A 99 -10.24 -9.22 -59.31
CA ASN A 99 -10.77 -8.27 -60.29
C ASN A 99 -11.14 -6.89 -59.72
N SER A 100 -10.84 -6.62 -58.46
CA SER A 100 -11.13 -5.33 -57.84
C SER A 100 -9.91 -4.79 -57.07
N ASN A 101 -9.71 -3.48 -57.14
CA ASN A 101 -8.70 -2.77 -56.35
C ASN A 101 -9.30 -2.15 -55.07
N VAL A 102 -10.61 -2.33 -54.86
CA VAL A 102 -11.33 -1.81 -53.70
C VAL A 102 -11.83 -3.00 -52.88
N LEU A 103 -11.54 -2.98 -51.57
CA LEU A 103 -12.02 -3.97 -50.61
C LEU A 103 -12.53 -3.27 -49.34
N ASN A 104 -13.86 -3.13 -49.25
CA ASN A 104 -14.51 -2.57 -48.07
C ASN A 104 -14.75 -3.69 -47.04
N VAL A 105 -14.51 -3.43 -45.76
CA VAL A 105 -14.62 -4.42 -44.71
C VAL A 105 -15.46 -3.90 -43.57
N GLN A 106 -16.47 -4.67 -43.18
CA GLN A 106 -17.19 -4.43 -41.95
C GLN A 106 -16.60 -5.31 -40.85
N MET A 107 -16.09 -4.68 -39.82
CA MET A 107 -15.61 -5.36 -38.63
C MET A 107 -16.81 -5.65 -37.72
N LYS A 108 -16.76 -6.80 -37.04
CA LYS A 108 -17.75 -7.17 -36.05
C LYS A 108 -17.11 -6.97 -34.67
N SER A 109 -17.82 -6.28 -33.79
CA SER A 109 -17.38 -6.14 -32.40
C SER A 109 -17.15 -7.53 -31.81
N ASP A 110 -15.94 -7.75 -31.31
CA ASP A 110 -15.65 -8.96 -30.57
C ASP A 110 -16.33 -8.81 -29.21
N SER A 111 -17.52 -9.43 -29.08
CA SER A 111 -18.20 -9.54 -27.80
C SER A 111 -17.46 -10.50 -26.83
N GLN A 112 -16.46 -11.22 -27.29
CA GLN A 112 -15.47 -11.78 -26.43
C GLN A 112 -14.67 -10.61 -25.88
N VAL A 113 -15.01 -10.20 -24.67
CA VAL A 113 -14.19 -9.35 -23.80
C VAL A 113 -12.73 -9.69 -24.07
N LEU A 114 -11.94 -8.69 -24.44
CA LEU A 114 -10.48 -8.77 -24.45
C LEU A 114 -10.08 -9.65 -23.31
N SER A 115 -9.51 -10.81 -23.61
CA SER A 115 -9.05 -11.74 -22.60
C SER A 115 -8.02 -10.98 -21.80
N ASP A 116 -8.43 -10.47 -20.62
CA ASP A 116 -7.59 -9.68 -19.74
C ASP A 116 -6.32 -10.47 -19.48
N VAL A 117 -5.23 -10.02 -20.07
CA VAL A 117 -3.92 -10.59 -19.80
C VAL A 117 -3.45 -10.03 -18.48
N VAL A 118 -3.22 -10.90 -17.53
CA VAL A 118 -2.78 -10.55 -16.17
C VAL A 118 -1.31 -10.88 -16.01
N ILE A 119 -0.56 -9.98 -15.43
CA ILE A 119 0.85 -10.22 -15.08
C ILE A 119 0.88 -11.07 -13.81
N ILE A 120 1.51 -12.24 -13.87
CA ILE A 120 1.62 -13.20 -12.78
C ILE A 120 3.09 -13.55 -12.52
N GLY A 121 3.80 -12.69 -11.83
CA GLY A 121 5.22 -12.92 -11.56
C GLY A 121 6.09 -12.79 -12.81
N TYR A 122 6.69 -13.88 -13.26
CA TYR A 122 7.65 -13.89 -14.40
C TYR A 122 6.97 -14.19 -15.75
N GLY A 123 5.78 -13.63 -15.98
CA GLY A 123 5.06 -13.80 -17.22
C GLY A 123 3.69 -13.18 -17.21
N THR A 124 2.98 -13.35 -18.32
CA THR A 124 1.60 -12.93 -18.48
C THR A 124 0.75 -14.14 -18.80
N GLN A 125 -0.43 -14.24 -18.21
CA GLN A 125 -1.43 -15.26 -18.53
C GLN A 125 -2.79 -14.63 -18.82
N ARG A 126 -3.61 -15.32 -19.59
CA ARG A 126 -5.00 -14.95 -19.74
C ARG A 126 -5.73 -15.18 -18.42
N LYS A 127 -6.61 -14.28 -18.04
CA LYS A 127 -7.43 -14.41 -16.82
C LYS A 127 -8.22 -15.72 -16.79
N SER A 128 -8.67 -16.18 -17.96
CA SER A 128 -9.33 -17.47 -18.15
C SER A 128 -8.47 -18.66 -17.68
N ASP A 129 -7.15 -18.58 -17.87
CA ASP A 129 -6.22 -19.70 -17.69
C ASP A 129 -5.58 -19.70 -16.29
N LEU A 130 -5.94 -18.71 -15.47
CA LEU A 130 -5.47 -18.64 -14.10
C LEU A 130 -6.08 -19.76 -13.24
N THR A 131 -5.22 -20.49 -12.54
CA THR A 131 -5.60 -21.53 -11.58
C THR A 131 -5.65 -21.01 -10.14
N GLY A 132 -5.02 -19.89 -9.84
CA GLY A 132 -4.95 -19.25 -8.53
C GLY A 132 -5.93 -18.08 -8.35
N SER A 133 -6.02 -17.56 -7.10
CA SER A 133 -6.84 -16.39 -6.75
C SER A 133 -6.06 -15.10 -7.05
N VAL A 134 -6.39 -14.46 -8.16
CA VAL A 134 -5.74 -13.24 -8.66
C VAL A 134 -6.78 -12.19 -8.96
N ALA A 135 -6.56 -10.95 -8.49
CA ALA A 135 -7.41 -9.81 -8.80
C ALA A 135 -6.56 -8.70 -9.44
N SER A 136 -7.05 -8.11 -10.53
CA SER A 136 -6.38 -6.99 -11.20
C SER A 136 -7.33 -5.81 -11.33
N VAL A 137 -6.82 -4.61 -11.07
CA VAL A 137 -7.54 -3.33 -11.21
C VAL A 137 -6.72 -2.45 -12.15
N GLY A 138 -7.36 -1.93 -13.18
CA GLY A 138 -6.75 -1.06 -14.18
C GLY A 138 -7.17 0.40 -14.01
N THR A 139 -6.61 1.28 -14.86
CA THR A 139 -6.82 2.75 -14.79
C THR A 139 -8.27 3.19 -14.83
N LYS A 140 -9.16 2.41 -15.46
CA LYS A 140 -10.60 2.73 -15.58
C LYS A 140 -11.30 2.58 -14.22
N ASP A 141 -10.83 1.63 -13.40
CA ASP A 141 -11.45 1.24 -12.13
C ASP A 141 -10.77 1.85 -10.91
N PHE A 142 -9.63 2.52 -11.08
CA PHE A 142 -8.92 3.19 -10.00
C PHE A 142 -9.78 4.26 -9.32
N ASN A 143 -9.61 4.38 -8.01
CA ASN A 143 -10.09 5.55 -7.28
C ASN A 143 -9.44 6.81 -7.87
N LYS A 144 -10.23 7.84 -8.06
CA LYS A 144 -9.78 9.11 -8.65
C LYS A 144 -9.63 10.16 -7.55
N GLY A 145 -9.16 11.36 -7.93
CA GLY A 145 -9.02 12.52 -7.04
C GLY A 145 -7.58 12.83 -6.68
N MET A 146 -7.41 13.49 -5.55
CA MET A 146 -6.09 13.77 -4.99
C MET A 146 -5.60 12.50 -4.29
N VAL A 147 -4.74 11.76 -4.97
CA VAL A 147 -4.21 10.47 -4.51
C VAL A 147 -2.71 10.63 -4.24
N SER A 148 -2.31 10.44 -2.99
CA SER A 148 -0.92 10.64 -2.56
C SER A 148 -0.04 9.43 -2.87
N SER A 149 -0.61 8.24 -2.86
CA SER A 149 0.12 6.97 -2.97
C SER A 149 -0.66 5.89 -3.73
N PRO A 150 0.03 4.93 -4.37
CA PRO A 150 -0.57 3.91 -5.25
C PRO A 150 -1.65 3.06 -4.60
N GLU A 151 -1.50 2.68 -3.34
CA GLU A 151 -2.44 1.82 -2.64
C GLU A 151 -3.83 2.43 -2.54
N GLU A 152 -3.95 3.75 -2.45
CA GLU A 152 -5.24 4.44 -2.41
C GLU A 152 -6.08 4.22 -3.69
N LEU A 153 -5.42 3.97 -4.84
CA LEU A 153 -6.08 3.70 -6.11
C LEU A 153 -7.01 2.48 -6.06
N VAL A 154 -6.69 1.49 -5.22
CA VAL A 154 -7.38 0.20 -5.15
C VAL A 154 -8.13 -0.02 -3.83
N ASN A 155 -8.15 0.97 -2.95
CA ASN A 155 -8.85 0.86 -1.67
C ASN A 155 -10.34 0.57 -1.86
N GLY A 156 -10.83 -0.52 -1.24
CA GLY A 156 -12.22 -0.98 -1.35
C GLY A 156 -12.57 -1.68 -2.68
N LYS A 157 -11.61 -1.90 -3.59
CA LYS A 157 -11.87 -2.50 -4.92
C LYS A 157 -11.66 -4.01 -4.97
N ILE A 158 -10.89 -4.58 -4.06
CA ILE A 158 -10.44 -5.97 -4.11
C ILE A 158 -10.87 -6.69 -2.84
N ALA A 159 -11.63 -7.78 -2.97
CA ALA A 159 -12.01 -8.62 -1.84
C ALA A 159 -10.77 -9.18 -1.11
N GLY A 160 -10.80 -9.13 0.22
CA GLY A 160 -9.71 -9.61 1.08
C GLY A 160 -8.50 -8.69 1.16
N VAL A 161 -8.54 -7.50 0.54
CA VAL A 161 -7.52 -6.46 0.67
C VAL A 161 -8.05 -5.32 1.52
N GLN A 162 -7.43 -5.09 2.65
CA GLN A 162 -7.73 -3.98 3.56
C GLN A 162 -6.59 -2.97 3.51
N ILE A 163 -6.92 -1.71 3.31
CA ILE A 163 -5.97 -0.60 3.32
C ILE A 163 -6.48 0.41 4.35
N VAL A 164 -5.69 0.60 5.40
CA VAL A 164 -5.97 1.55 6.49
C VAL A 164 -4.95 2.67 6.41
N ASN A 165 -5.41 3.88 6.12
CA ASN A 165 -4.53 5.05 6.14
C ASN A 165 -4.16 5.41 7.58
N GLY A 166 -2.91 5.74 7.83
CA GLY A 166 -2.39 6.03 9.17
C GLY A 166 -2.81 7.38 9.77
N GLY A 167 -3.74 8.11 9.12
CA GLY A 167 -4.22 9.41 9.59
C GLY A 167 -4.40 10.42 8.46
N GLY A 168 -4.69 11.68 8.81
CA GLY A 168 -4.96 12.77 7.87
C GLY A 168 -3.74 13.52 7.36
N SER A 169 -2.52 13.24 7.83
CA SER A 169 -1.29 13.87 7.35
C SER A 169 -0.99 13.48 5.90
N PRO A 170 -0.52 14.41 5.06
CA PRO A 170 -0.09 14.11 3.70
C PRO A 170 1.04 13.08 3.59
N THR A 171 1.79 12.87 4.68
CA THR A 171 2.92 11.93 4.77
C THR A 171 2.58 10.65 5.54
N SER A 172 1.32 10.45 5.94
CA SER A 172 0.90 9.29 6.72
C SER A 172 1.16 7.97 5.99
N VAL A 173 1.52 6.94 6.76
CA VAL A 173 1.82 5.60 6.23
C VAL A 173 0.54 4.77 6.24
N SER A 174 0.19 4.19 5.09
CA SER A 174 -0.92 3.25 4.99
C SER A 174 -0.49 1.85 5.41
N THR A 175 -1.35 1.15 6.13
CA THR A 175 -1.21 -0.27 6.43
C THR A 175 -1.98 -1.08 5.40
N ILE A 176 -1.32 -2.04 4.74
CA ILE A 176 -1.96 -2.92 3.76
C ILE A 176 -2.00 -4.33 4.34
N ARG A 177 -3.17 -4.97 4.31
CA ARG A 177 -3.36 -6.35 4.75
C ARG A 177 -4.10 -7.14 3.68
N ILE A 178 -3.59 -8.33 3.38
CA ILE A 178 -4.26 -9.31 2.51
C ILE A 178 -4.60 -10.53 3.35
N ARG A 179 -5.90 -10.85 3.45
CA ARG A 179 -6.40 -11.97 4.24
C ARG A 179 -5.97 -11.95 5.72
N GLY A 180 -5.90 -10.73 6.31
CA GLY A 180 -5.66 -10.50 7.72
C GLY A 180 -4.22 -10.63 8.22
N GLY A 181 -3.26 -10.97 7.36
CA GLY A 181 -1.87 -11.23 7.74
C GLY A 181 -1.61 -12.69 8.18
N ALA A 182 -0.34 -13.06 8.28
CA ALA A 182 0.09 -14.44 8.56
C ALA A 182 0.96 -14.58 9.79
N SER A 183 1.52 -13.50 10.34
CA SER A 183 2.45 -13.52 11.46
C SER A 183 1.99 -12.66 12.63
N LEU A 184 2.53 -12.92 13.82
CA LEU A 184 2.33 -12.12 15.03
C LEU A 184 3.41 -11.05 15.20
N ASN A 185 4.68 -11.37 14.92
CA ASN A 185 5.82 -10.51 15.16
C ASN A 185 6.60 -10.13 13.88
N ALA A 186 6.48 -10.91 12.79
CA ALA A 186 7.01 -10.52 11.50
C ALA A 186 6.07 -9.54 10.77
N SER A 187 6.57 -8.90 9.70
CA SER A 187 5.73 -8.01 8.89
C SER A 187 4.52 -8.75 8.31
N ASN A 188 3.37 -8.11 8.37
CA ASN A 188 2.14 -8.55 7.73
C ASN A 188 1.84 -7.78 6.43
N ASP A 189 2.77 -6.94 5.96
CA ASP A 189 2.63 -6.21 4.70
C ASP A 189 2.87 -7.13 3.50
N PRO A 190 2.11 -6.98 2.41
CA PRO A 190 2.33 -7.75 1.19
C PRO A 190 3.63 -7.32 0.49
N LEU A 191 4.23 -8.22 -0.27
CA LEU A 191 5.33 -7.87 -1.16
C LEU A 191 4.84 -6.96 -2.27
N ILE A 192 5.49 -5.82 -2.46
CA ILE A 192 5.25 -4.91 -3.58
C ILE A 192 6.26 -5.18 -4.69
N VAL A 193 5.79 -5.37 -5.91
CA VAL A 193 6.64 -5.55 -7.11
C VAL A 193 6.32 -4.46 -8.12
N LEU A 194 7.27 -3.57 -8.38
CA LEU A 194 7.12 -2.47 -9.34
C LEU A 194 7.86 -2.79 -10.63
N ASP A 195 7.14 -2.97 -11.74
CA ASP A 195 7.68 -3.31 -13.06
C ASP A 195 8.70 -4.48 -13.02
N GLY A 196 8.40 -5.51 -12.21
CA GLY A 196 9.23 -6.69 -12.03
C GLY A 196 10.32 -6.57 -10.96
N VAL A 197 10.51 -5.40 -10.34
CA VAL A 197 11.46 -5.20 -9.25
C VAL A 197 10.74 -5.34 -7.90
N PRO A 198 11.04 -6.39 -7.09
CA PRO A 198 10.51 -6.53 -5.75
C PRO A 198 11.09 -5.44 -4.84
N MET A 199 10.20 -4.70 -4.19
CA MET A 199 10.53 -3.59 -3.32
C MET A 199 10.56 -4.05 -1.85
N GLU A 200 11.33 -3.37 -1.04
CA GLU A 200 11.28 -3.56 0.41
C GLU A 200 10.16 -2.68 0.97
N VAL A 201 9.13 -3.32 1.50
CA VAL A 201 8.03 -2.67 2.21
C VAL A 201 8.34 -2.79 3.70
N GLY A 202 8.46 -1.69 4.41
CA GLY A 202 8.85 -1.68 5.83
C GLY A 202 10.22 -1.08 6.12
N GLY A 203 11.10 -0.94 5.12
CA GLY A 203 12.31 -0.12 5.20
C GLY A 203 11.98 1.36 5.06
N SER A 204 11.48 2.02 6.11
CA SER A 204 11.30 3.47 6.05
C SER A 204 12.64 4.16 5.77
N ILE A 205 12.66 5.11 4.86
CA ILE A 205 13.78 6.02 4.71
C ILE A 205 13.58 7.18 5.68
N SER A 206 14.62 7.59 6.39
CA SER A 206 14.56 8.69 7.35
C SER A 206 13.93 9.94 6.73
N GLY A 207 12.85 10.43 7.33
CA GLY A 207 12.07 11.57 6.84
C GLY A 207 11.20 11.29 5.60
N GLY A 208 11.04 10.04 5.18
CA GLY A 208 10.33 9.69 3.96
C GLY A 208 8.82 9.48 4.09
N GLY A 209 8.29 9.30 5.30
CA GLY A 209 6.89 8.93 5.48
C GLY A 209 6.54 7.64 4.73
N ASN A 210 5.43 7.65 3.98
CA ASN A 210 5.00 6.49 3.20
C ASN A 210 5.94 6.22 2.03
N PHE A 211 6.59 5.05 2.02
CA PHE A 211 7.50 4.62 0.96
C PHE A 211 6.83 4.50 -0.43
N LEU A 212 5.56 4.07 -0.49
CA LEU A 212 4.80 3.97 -1.73
C LEU A 212 4.45 5.36 -2.28
N SER A 213 4.34 6.39 -1.43
CA SER A 213 4.10 7.74 -1.89
C SER A 213 5.22 8.31 -2.79
N LEU A 214 6.41 7.67 -2.82
CA LEU A 214 7.50 8.03 -3.72
C LEU A 214 7.29 7.52 -5.16
N ILE A 215 6.17 6.83 -5.45
CA ILE A 215 5.76 6.40 -6.79
C ILE A 215 4.59 7.29 -7.23
N ASN A 216 4.66 7.84 -8.44
CA ASN A 216 3.57 8.66 -8.98
C ASN A 216 2.36 7.81 -9.36
N PRO A 217 1.19 7.96 -8.71
CA PRO A 217 -0.02 7.18 -9.04
C PRO A 217 -0.49 7.37 -10.49
N ASN A 218 -0.24 8.54 -11.11
CA ASN A 218 -0.64 8.83 -12.48
C ASN A 218 0.13 8.04 -13.54
N ASP A 219 1.29 7.47 -13.18
CA ASP A 219 2.08 6.60 -14.06
C ASP A 219 1.66 5.13 -14.01
N ILE A 220 0.74 4.74 -13.11
CA ILE A 220 0.32 3.36 -12.95
C ILE A 220 -0.71 2.99 -14.03
N GLU A 221 -0.51 1.84 -14.66
CA GLU A 221 -1.43 1.24 -15.62
C GLU A 221 -2.38 0.25 -14.95
N SER A 222 -1.82 -0.64 -14.11
CA SER A 222 -2.60 -1.64 -13.40
C SER A 222 -1.94 -2.05 -12.08
N MET A 223 -2.77 -2.54 -11.17
CA MET A 223 -2.35 -3.18 -9.94
C MET A 223 -2.97 -4.58 -9.87
N THR A 224 -2.12 -5.59 -9.78
CA THR A 224 -2.53 -7.00 -9.68
C THR A 224 -2.18 -7.55 -8.31
N VAL A 225 -3.16 -8.14 -7.64
CA VAL A 225 -3.00 -8.73 -6.30
C VAL A 225 -3.07 -10.24 -6.38
N LEU A 226 -2.00 -10.91 -5.98
CA LEU A 226 -1.89 -12.35 -5.84
C LEU A 226 -2.19 -12.70 -4.38
N LYS A 227 -3.22 -13.53 -4.14
CA LYS A 227 -3.75 -13.73 -2.79
C LYS A 227 -3.53 -15.14 -2.23
N ASP A 228 -3.41 -16.15 -3.10
CA ASP A 228 -3.23 -17.55 -2.71
C ASP A 228 -1.79 -18.04 -2.89
N ALA A 229 -1.44 -19.14 -2.22
CA ALA A 229 -0.09 -19.66 -2.26
C ALA A 229 0.35 -20.12 -3.65
N SER A 230 -0.56 -20.55 -4.54
CA SER A 230 -0.17 -21.01 -5.87
C SER A 230 0.23 -19.85 -6.79
N SER A 231 -0.47 -18.73 -6.71
CA SER A 231 -0.13 -17.51 -7.46
C SER A 231 1.11 -16.83 -6.91
N THR A 232 1.33 -16.89 -5.58
CA THR A 232 2.42 -16.20 -4.89
C THR A 232 3.70 -17.03 -4.75
N ALA A 233 3.65 -18.38 -4.87
CA ALA A 233 4.81 -19.27 -4.67
C ALA A 233 6.03 -18.92 -5.53
N ILE A 234 5.82 -18.33 -6.70
CA ILE A 234 6.91 -17.88 -7.57
C ILE A 234 7.78 -16.80 -6.93
N TYR A 235 7.25 -16.06 -5.94
CA TYR A 235 7.96 -15.07 -5.12
C TYR A 235 8.47 -15.64 -3.79
N GLY A 236 8.13 -16.90 -3.48
CA GLY A 236 8.70 -17.72 -2.40
C GLY A 236 8.50 -17.16 -1.00
N SER A 237 9.62 -17.01 -0.31
CA SER A 237 9.70 -16.63 1.10
C SER A 237 9.26 -15.19 1.43
N ARG A 238 8.92 -14.39 0.45
CA ARG A 238 8.46 -12.99 0.65
C ARG A 238 6.97 -12.82 0.40
N ALA A 239 6.27 -13.92 0.12
CA ALA A 239 4.92 -13.87 -0.43
C ALA A 239 3.84 -14.47 0.51
N SER A 240 4.18 -14.75 1.78
CA SER A 240 3.23 -15.28 2.77
C SER A 240 2.03 -14.36 3.01
N ASN A 241 2.22 -13.06 2.89
CA ASN A 241 1.19 -12.05 3.06
C ASN A 241 0.56 -11.57 1.73
N GLY A 242 0.79 -12.31 0.63
CA GLY A 242 0.35 -11.91 -0.71
C GLY A 242 1.35 -11.01 -1.43
N VAL A 243 1.05 -10.72 -2.69
CA VAL A 243 1.91 -9.89 -3.57
C VAL A 243 1.04 -8.87 -4.29
N ILE A 244 1.48 -7.62 -4.35
CA ILE A 244 0.90 -6.56 -5.16
C ILE A 244 1.87 -6.20 -6.27
N ILE A 245 1.49 -6.48 -7.52
CA ILE A 245 2.28 -6.16 -8.70
C ILE A 245 1.76 -4.84 -9.26
N ILE A 246 2.61 -3.83 -9.31
CA ILE A 246 2.33 -2.51 -9.86
C ILE A 246 3.00 -2.42 -11.23
N THR A 247 2.19 -2.21 -12.27
CA THR A 247 2.68 -2.03 -13.63
C THR A 247 2.52 -0.57 -14.03
N THR A 248 3.59 0.03 -14.57
CA THR A 248 3.53 1.41 -15.04
C THR A 248 3.23 1.50 -16.53
N LYS A 249 2.63 2.61 -16.95
CA LYS A 249 2.29 2.93 -18.34
C LYS A 249 3.53 2.94 -19.22
N LYS A 250 3.43 2.32 -20.39
CA LYS A 250 4.49 2.23 -21.40
C LYS A 250 4.16 3.06 -22.64
N GLY A 251 5.14 3.30 -23.47
CA GLY A 251 4.92 3.88 -24.80
C GLY A 251 4.18 2.89 -25.70
N SER A 252 3.17 3.36 -26.41
CA SER A 252 2.40 2.58 -27.38
C SER A 252 1.82 3.48 -28.47
N GLY A 253 1.56 2.90 -29.65
CA GLY A 253 1.01 3.61 -30.80
C GLY A 253 2.08 4.22 -31.70
N SER A 254 1.67 4.62 -32.93
CA SER A 254 2.54 5.23 -33.95
C SER A 254 2.76 6.72 -33.73
N ASP A 255 1.77 7.41 -33.16
CA ASP A 255 1.76 8.85 -33.02
C ASP A 255 2.25 9.30 -31.64
N ILE A 256 2.88 10.47 -31.64
CA ILE A 256 3.27 11.11 -30.38
C ILE A 256 2.04 11.70 -29.72
N LYS A 257 1.76 11.24 -28.49
CA LYS A 257 0.67 11.72 -27.63
C LYS A 257 1.24 12.52 -26.48
N VAL A 258 0.72 13.70 -26.28
CA VAL A 258 1.04 14.54 -25.12
C VAL A 258 -0.20 14.61 -24.25
N SER A 259 -0.06 14.32 -22.97
CA SER A 259 -1.15 14.42 -22.00
C SER A 259 -0.71 15.27 -20.82
N PHE A 260 -1.52 16.27 -20.49
CA PHE A 260 -1.35 17.12 -19.32
C PHE A 260 -2.59 17.01 -18.44
N GLN A 261 -2.37 16.77 -17.15
CA GLN A 261 -3.44 16.71 -16.15
C GLN A 261 -3.07 17.57 -14.96
N THR A 262 -4.00 18.40 -14.51
CA THR A 262 -3.89 19.16 -13.26
C THR A 262 -5.09 18.86 -12.37
N THR A 263 -4.82 18.59 -11.09
CA THR A 263 -5.83 18.42 -10.05
C THR A 263 -5.53 19.42 -8.96
N ASN A 264 -6.50 20.27 -8.63
CA ASN A 264 -6.39 21.23 -7.53
C ASN A 264 -7.43 20.89 -6.48
N SER A 265 -7.08 20.99 -5.20
CA SER A 265 -7.93 20.57 -4.10
C SER A 265 -7.88 21.52 -2.93
N ILE A 266 -9.00 21.52 -2.20
CA ILE A 266 -9.16 22.15 -0.88
C ILE A 266 -9.60 21.06 0.09
N ALA A 267 -8.90 20.94 1.22
CA ALA A 267 -9.21 19.97 2.26
C ALA A 267 -9.57 20.67 3.56
N THR A 268 -10.61 20.16 4.22
CA THR A 268 -11.13 20.71 5.48
C THR A 268 -11.19 19.62 6.55
N LYS A 269 -11.04 20.02 7.81
CA LYS A 269 -11.22 19.09 8.95
C LYS A 269 -12.63 18.50 8.94
N THR A 270 -12.76 17.28 9.43
CA THR A 270 -14.05 16.59 9.63
C THR A 270 -14.43 16.62 11.12
N LYS A 271 -14.24 15.51 11.80
CA LYS A 271 -14.56 15.35 13.23
C LYS A 271 -13.28 15.53 14.07
N THR A 272 -13.40 16.16 15.22
CA THR A 272 -12.36 16.24 16.27
C THR A 272 -12.84 15.53 17.53
N SER A 273 -11.98 15.40 18.54
CA SER A 273 -12.34 14.80 19.83
C SER A 273 -13.52 15.52 20.47
N ASP A 274 -14.45 14.76 21.08
CA ASP A 274 -15.69 15.27 21.67
C ASP A 274 -15.43 15.82 23.09
N MET A 275 -14.85 17.02 23.15
CA MET A 275 -14.53 17.71 24.40
C MET A 275 -15.68 18.64 24.84
N LEU A 276 -15.68 19.06 26.11
CA LEU A 276 -16.62 20.03 26.59
C LEU A 276 -16.43 21.36 25.86
N ASN A 277 -17.54 22.00 25.48
CA ASN A 277 -17.47 23.39 25.04
C ASN A 277 -17.22 24.32 26.25
N THR A 278 -16.74 25.53 26.00
CA THR A 278 -16.28 26.46 27.03
C THR A 278 -17.32 26.70 28.13
N ASP A 279 -18.60 26.85 27.79
CA ASP A 279 -19.65 27.12 28.81
C ASP A 279 -19.90 25.92 29.73
N LYS A 280 -19.94 24.71 29.15
CA LYS A 280 -20.04 23.49 29.95
C LYS A 280 -18.81 23.28 30.82
N PHE A 281 -17.60 23.55 30.26
CA PHE A 281 -16.36 23.47 31.01
C PHE A 281 -16.39 24.41 32.24
N ILE A 282 -16.75 25.70 32.06
CA ILE A 282 -16.87 26.66 33.15
C ILE A 282 -17.88 26.17 34.19
N ASN A 283 -19.05 25.70 33.77
CA ASN A 283 -20.09 25.20 34.70
C ASN A 283 -19.57 24.01 35.52
N ILE A 284 -18.84 23.08 34.92
CA ILE A 284 -18.28 21.92 35.61
C ILE A 284 -17.20 22.35 36.60
N VAL A 285 -16.28 23.26 36.20
CA VAL A 285 -15.25 23.78 37.12
C VAL A 285 -15.89 24.54 38.30
N ASN A 286 -16.91 25.35 38.04
CA ASN A 286 -17.64 26.05 39.10
C ASN A 286 -18.39 25.09 40.04
N GLN A 287 -18.91 23.99 39.54
CA GLN A 287 -19.66 23.01 40.30
C GLN A 287 -18.76 22.11 41.16
N TYR A 288 -17.63 21.64 40.61
CA TYR A 288 -16.81 20.60 41.22
C TYR A 288 -15.44 21.11 41.69
N GLY A 289 -14.96 22.24 41.15
CA GLY A 289 -13.64 22.77 41.39
C GLY A 289 -13.43 23.37 42.76
N THR A 290 -12.20 23.28 43.25
CA THR A 290 -11.75 24.05 44.43
C THR A 290 -11.76 25.55 44.13
N GLU A 291 -11.71 26.40 45.13
CA GLU A 291 -11.60 27.86 44.91
C GLU A 291 -10.35 28.22 44.10
N HIS A 292 -9.25 27.47 44.32
CA HIS A 292 -8.05 27.67 43.51
C HIS A 292 -8.27 27.31 42.05
N GLN A 293 -8.89 26.17 41.76
CA GLN A 293 -9.18 25.75 40.38
C GLN A 293 -10.15 26.74 39.69
N LYS A 294 -11.14 27.25 40.41
CA LYS A 294 -12.02 28.30 39.89
C LYS A 294 -11.26 29.58 39.53
N SER A 295 -10.24 29.94 40.32
CA SER A 295 -9.38 31.10 40.05
C SER A 295 -8.52 30.98 38.78
N LEU A 296 -8.29 29.76 38.30
CA LEU A 296 -7.57 29.48 37.04
C LEU A 296 -8.47 29.61 35.78
N LEU A 297 -9.81 29.87 35.98
CA LEU A 297 -10.66 30.17 34.84
C LEU A 297 -10.34 31.55 34.28
N GLY A 298 -10.09 31.63 32.99
CA GLY A 298 -9.93 32.87 32.27
C GLY A 298 -11.24 33.41 31.67
N ASN A 299 -11.15 34.54 30.99
CA ASN A 299 -12.29 35.24 30.37
C ASN A 299 -12.39 34.99 28.86
N TYR A 300 -11.55 34.10 28.31
CA TYR A 300 -11.50 33.82 26.89
C TYR A 300 -12.46 32.70 26.47
N ARG A 301 -12.66 32.56 25.18
CA ARG A 301 -13.48 31.53 24.54
C ARG A 301 -12.65 30.91 23.39
N THR A 302 -11.51 30.30 23.73
CA THR A 302 -10.56 29.76 22.73
C THR A 302 -11.04 28.42 22.23
N ASN A 303 -11.31 28.34 20.92
CA ASN A 303 -11.50 27.05 20.27
C ASN A 303 -10.14 26.58 19.74
N TRP A 304 -9.41 25.83 20.54
CA TRP A 304 -8.08 25.33 20.21
C TRP A 304 -8.04 24.53 18.92
N ASN A 305 -9.12 23.82 18.56
CA ASN A 305 -9.20 23.11 17.30
C ASN A 305 -9.23 24.06 16.08
N ASP A 306 -9.78 25.25 16.18
CA ASP A 306 -9.74 26.24 15.10
C ASP A 306 -8.36 26.92 15.01
N GLU A 307 -7.65 26.98 16.13
CA GLU A 307 -6.31 27.56 16.18
C GLU A 307 -5.23 26.64 15.57
N ILE A 308 -5.35 25.31 15.72
CA ILE A 308 -4.35 24.37 15.22
C ILE A 308 -4.64 23.85 13.80
N TYR A 309 -5.92 23.77 13.41
CA TYR A 309 -6.31 23.31 12.09
C TYR A 309 -6.45 24.45 11.09
N GLN A 310 -6.33 24.12 9.82
CA GLN A 310 -6.47 25.03 8.67
C GLN A 310 -7.24 24.39 7.53
N THR A 311 -7.73 25.22 6.61
CA THR A 311 -8.12 24.76 5.27
C THR A 311 -6.86 24.55 4.46
N ALA A 312 -6.63 23.32 4.02
CA ALA A 312 -5.42 22.89 3.34
C ALA A 312 -5.58 22.94 1.82
N PHE A 313 -4.57 23.42 1.12
CA PHE A 313 -4.50 23.43 -0.34
C PHE A 313 -3.66 22.28 -0.86
N GLY A 314 -4.04 21.74 -2.03
CA GLY A 314 -3.26 20.72 -2.72
C GLY A 314 -3.32 20.88 -4.23
N THR A 315 -2.23 20.51 -4.92
CA THR A 315 -2.17 20.48 -6.38
C THR A 315 -1.32 19.31 -6.87
N ASP A 316 -1.78 18.62 -7.92
CA ASP A 316 -1.10 17.51 -8.58
C ASP A 316 -1.10 17.77 -10.09
N ASN A 317 0.09 18.01 -10.66
CA ASN A 317 0.29 18.38 -12.05
C ASN A 317 1.16 17.33 -12.73
N ASN A 318 0.65 16.72 -13.80
CA ASN A 318 1.29 15.62 -14.48
C ASN A 318 1.33 15.89 -15.98
N LEU A 319 2.53 15.79 -16.57
CA LEU A 319 2.77 15.87 -18.00
C LEU A 319 3.37 14.56 -18.49
N SER A 320 2.87 14.01 -19.57
CA SER A 320 3.48 12.86 -20.21
C SER A 320 3.49 12.96 -21.73
N VAL A 321 4.57 12.43 -22.31
CA VAL A 321 4.76 12.30 -23.75
C VAL A 321 5.03 10.84 -24.05
N SER A 322 4.31 10.25 -24.98
CA SER A 322 4.49 8.85 -25.36
C SER A 322 4.26 8.64 -26.85
N GLY A 323 4.86 7.61 -27.44
CA GLY A 323 4.75 7.30 -28.86
C GLY A 323 5.92 6.49 -29.38
N LEU A 324 6.19 6.58 -30.66
CA LEU A 324 7.40 6.02 -31.31
C LEU A 324 8.40 7.15 -31.57
N ALA A 325 9.56 7.09 -30.91
CA ALA A 325 10.69 7.96 -31.26
C ALA A 325 11.34 7.54 -32.58
N LEU A 326 11.43 6.23 -32.80
CA LEU A 326 11.84 5.55 -34.03
C LEU A 326 10.95 4.34 -34.22
N PRO A 327 10.82 3.75 -35.43
CA PRO A 327 9.92 2.59 -35.67
C PRO A 327 10.16 1.38 -34.73
N TRP A 328 11.33 1.28 -34.15
CA TRP A 328 11.75 0.22 -33.22
C TRP A 328 11.80 0.67 -31.76
N LEU A 329 11.55 1.96 -31.47
CA LEU A 329 11.73 2.56 -30.13
C LEU A 329 10.45 3.22 -29.61
N PRO A 330 9.51 2.45 -29.09
CA PRO A 330 8.44 2.99 -28.28
C PRO A 330 9.00 3.63 -27.01
N PHE A 331 8.47 4.82 -26.65
CA PHE A 331 8.89 5.54 -25.47
C PHE A 331 7.73 6.18 -24.72
N ARG A 332 7.91 6.37 -23.42
CA ARG A 332 7.09 7.23 -22.58
C ARG A 332 8.00 7.98 -21.62
N VAL A 333 7.80 9.30 -21.56
CA VAL A 333 8.43 10.18 -20.58
C VAL A 333 7.32 10.90 -19.83
N SER A 334 7.38 10.89 -18.51
CA SER A 334 6.43 11.63 -17.68
C SER A 334 7.14 12.40 -16.57
N THR A 335 6.55 13.52 -16.18
CA THR A 335 6.95 14.29 -15.01
C THR A 335 5.73 14.68 -14.21
N GLY A 336 5.86 14.67 -12.89
CA GLY A 336 4.79 15.04 -11.96
C GLY A 336 5.29 15.99 -10.90
N MET A 337 4.45 16.95 -10.52
CA MET A 337 4.63 17.83 -9.40
C MET A 337 3.41 17.74 -8.48
N TYR A 338 3.63 17.27 -7.26
CA TYR A 338 2.62 17.15 -6.22
C TYR A 338 2.97 18.08 -5.07
N TYR A 339 1.98 18.84 -4.60
CA TYR A 339 2.03 19.64 -3.39
C TYR A 339 0.77 19.45 -2.58
N GLN A 340 0.89 19.27 -1.27
CA GLN A 340 -0.25 19.22 -0.38
C GLN A 340 0.11 19.75 1.00
N ASP A 341 -0.69 20.71 1.49
CA ASP A 341 -0.73 21.08 2.90
C ASP A 341 -1.52 20.04 3.71
N GLY A 342 -1.13 19.82 4.96
CA GLY A 342 -1.96 19.14 5.95
C GLY A 342 -3.03 20.06 6.51
N ILE A 343 -4.12 19.48 6.98
CA ILE A 343 -5.12 20.25 7.74
C ILE A 343 -4.61 20.68 9.12
N LEU A 344 -3.62 20.03 9.69
CA LEU A 344 -2.85 20.53 10.82
C LEU A 344 -1.85 21.58 10.29
N LYS A 345 -1.81 22.75 10.90
CA LYS A 345 -0.88 23.82 10.50
C LYS A 345 0.56 23.31 10.51
N THR A 346 1.42 23.84 9.64
CA THR A 346 2.82 23.52 9.45
C THR A 346 3.14 22.19 8.76
N ASP A 347 2.19 21.27 8.63
CA ASP A 347 2.36 20.00 7.93
C ASP A 347 2.23 20.19 6.41
N ASN A 348 3.23 19.74 5.63
CA ASN A 348 3.13 19.75 4.16
C ASN A 348 4.13 18.81 3.49
N THR A 349 3.84 18.46 2.25
CA THR A 349 4.74 17.69 1.39
C THR A 349 4.80 18.27 -0.02
N LYS A 350 6.02 18.26 -0.61
CA LYS A 350 6.28 18.61 -2.01
C LYS A 350 7.02 17.45 -2.65
N ARG A 351 6.53 16.97 -3.79
CA ARG A 351 7.14 15.83 -4.49
C ARG A 351 7.27 16.14 -5.98
N PHE A 352 8.46 15.88 -6.52
CA PHE A 352 8.74 15.90 -7.96
C PHE A 352 9.08 14.49 -8.40
N THR A 353 8.48 14.04 -9.49
CA THR A 353 8.71 12.73 -10.08
C THR A 353 9.09 12.85 -11.54
N GLY A 354 9.97 11.99 -12.00
CA GLY A 354 10.30 11.82 -13.40
C GLY A 354 10.36 10.34 -13.73
N ASN A 355 9.75 9.92 -14.82
CA ASN A 355 9.73 8.55 -15.28
C ASN A 355 10.04 8.49 -16.76
N VAL A 356 10.97 7.61 -17.14
CA VAL A 356 11.33 7.28 -18.53
C VAL A 356 11.16 5.80 -18.73
N ASN A 357 10.36 5.42 -19.71
CA ASN A 357 10.18 4.04 -20.13
C ASN A 357 10.49 3.92 -21.62
N LEU A 358 11.43 3.03 -21.96
CA LEU A 358 11.84 2.72 -23.32
C LEU A 358 11.65 1.21 -23.56
N THR A 359 11.01 0.85 -24.66
CA THR A 359 10.75 -0.54 -25.01
C THR A 359 11.24 -0.88 -26.42
N PRO A 360 12.55 -0.70 -26.71
CA PRO A 360 13.07 -1.01 -28.04
C PRO A 360 12.95 -2.48 -28.38
N SER A 361 12.62 -2.76 -29.63
CA SER A 361 12.54 -4.11 -30.15
C SER A 361 13.26 -4.24 -31.49
N PHE A 362 13.96 -5.37 -31.65
CA PHE A 362 14.81 -5.64 -32.79
C PHE A 362 14.46 -7.01 -33.41
N PHE A 363 14.88 -7.23 -34.64
CA PHE A 363 14.75 -8.51 -35.36
C PHE A 363 13.29 -9.00 -35.39
N HIS A 364 12.33 -8.13 -35.81
CA HIS A 364 10.90 -8.44 -35.86
C HIS A 364 10.33 -8.91 -34.50
N ASN A 365 10.74 -8.23 -33.40
CA ASN A 365 10.36 -8.53 -32.02
C ASN A 365 10.98 -9.81 -31.43
N GLU A 366 11.99 -10.42 -32.07
CA GLU A 366 12.72 -11.53 -31.46
C GLU A 366 13.49 -11.09 -30.21
N LEU A 367 14.06 -9.89 -30.23
CA LEU A 367 14.83 -9.31 -29.12
C LEU A 367 14.13 -8.02 -28.66
N ARG A 368 13.63 -8.03 -27.43
CA ARG A 368 12.95 -6.87 -26.81
C ARG A 368 13.68 -6.45 -25.54
N PHE A 369 13.80 -5.16 -25.39
CA PHE A 369 14.28 -4.57 -24.15
C PHE A 369 13.14 -3.81 -23.48
N ASN A 370 13.18 -3.73 -22.15
CA ASN A 370 12.33 -2.82 -21.38
C ASN A 370 13.22 -2.12 -20.36
N ILE A 371 13.38 -0.81 -20.54
CA ILE A 371 14.24 0.03 -19.69
C ILE A 371 13.33 1.03 -19.00
N GLY A 372 13.27 0.94 -17.67
CA GLY A 372 12.51 1.84 -16.82
C GLY A 372 13.44 2.60 -15.89
N LEU A 373 13.34 3.94 -15.90
CA LEU A 373 14.09 4.82 -14.99
C LEU A 373 13.10 5.73 -14.29
N LYS A 374 13.08 5.71 -12.96
CA LYS A 374 12.18 6.51 -12.13
C LYS A 374 13.00 7.28 -11.11
N GLY A 375 12.82 8.58 -11.07
CA GLY A 375 13.43 9.47 -10.08
C GLY A 375 12.37 10.21 -9.29
N THR A 376 12.56 10.32 -7.98
CA THR A 376 11.67 11.07 -7.08
C THR A 376 12.50 11.91 -6.12
N TYR A 377 12.09 13.15 -5.95
CA TYR A 377 12.52 14.04 -4.89
C TYR A 377 11.30 14.46 -4.07
N SER A 378 11.35 14.29 -2.75
CA SER A 378 10.31 14.76 -1.83
C SER A 378 10.95 15.65 -0.76
N LYS A 379 10.33 16.79 -0.53
CA LYS A 379 10.61 17.68 0.61
C LYS A 379 9.38 17.69 1.51
N ASN A 380 9.57 17.33 2.77
CA ASN A 380 8.48 17.25 3.74
C ASN A 380 8.75 18.21 4.89
N ARG A 381 7.69 18.76 5.45
CA ARG A 381 7.66 19.41 6.74
C ARG A 381 6.62 18.70 7.61
N PHE A 382 7.04 18.24 8.77
CA PHE A 382 6.19 17.50 9.71
C PHE A 382 5.74 18.43 10.82
N ALA A 383 4.45 18.48 11.08
CA ALA A 383 3.91 19.16 12.25
C ALA A 383 4.19 18.36 13.54
N ASP A 384 4.27 19.04 14.67
CA ASP A 384 4.19 18.38 15.97
C ASP A 384 2.77 17.86 16.21
N THR A 385 2.56 16.56 16.07
CA THR A 385 1.23 15.93 16.19
C THR A 385 0.68 15.94 17.62
N ASP A 386 1.53 16.12 18.64
CA ASP A 386 1.07 16.28 20.04
C ASP A 386 0.25 17.57 20.23
N ALA A 387 0.34 18.51 19.28
CA ALA A 387 -0.55 19.66 19.25
C ALA A 387 -2.03 19.29 19.12
N ILE A 388 -2.36 18.10 18.58
CA ILE A 388 -3.72 17.58 18.48
C ILE A 388 -4.24 17.21 19.87
N TRP A 389 -3.41 16.53 20.67
CA TRP A 389 -3.72 16.23 22.07
C TRP A 389 -3.86 17.53 22.87
N ALA A 390 -2.87 18.42 22.81
CA ALA A 390 -2.90 19.70 23.50
C ALA A 390 -4.12 20.54 23.08
N GLY A 391 -4.40 20.66 21.78
CA GLY A 391 -5.56 21.40 21.26
C GLY A 391 -6.92 20.80 21.64
N SER A 392 -6.96 19.50 21.96
CA SER A 392 -8.17 18.88 22.52
C SER A 392 -8.31 19.14 24.02
N THR A 393 -7.21 19.12 24.77
CA THR A 393 -7.22 19.04 26.23
C THR A 393 -6.92 20.37 26.96
N LEU A 394 -6.34 21.37 26.27
CA LEU A 394 -6.07 22.66 26.90
C LEU A 394 -7.35 23.38 27.35
N ASN A 395 -7.21 24.17 28.44
CA ASN A 395 -8.25 25.03 29.01
C ASN A 395 -8.84 25.96 27.93
N PRO A 396 -10.14 25.91 27.63
CA PRO A 396 -10.76 26.76 26.61
C PRO A 396 -11.01 28.20 27.08
N THR A 397 -10.71 28.52 28.34
CA THR A 397 -10.93 29.88 28.91
C THR A 397 -9.70 30.76 28.94
N ILE A 398 -8.56 30.27 28.43
CA ILE A 398 -7.30 31.02 28.34
C ILE A 398 -6.99 31.47 26.91
N PRO A 399 -6.22 32.58 26.71
CA PRO A 399 -5.83 33.03 25.38
C PRO A 399 -4.70 32.17 24.81
N VAL A 400 -4.51 32.22 23.47
CA VAL A 400 -3.38 31.60 22.78
C VAL A 400 -2.07 32.29 23.15
N TYR A 401 -2.09 33.64 23.23
CA TYR A 401 -0.90 34.47 23.43
C TYR A 401 -0.92 35.11 24.83
N SER A 402 0.28 35.18 25.44
CA SER A 402 0.44 35.76 26.79
C SER A 402 0.53 37.30 26.81
N GLY A 403 0.88 37.91 25.67
CA GLY A 403 1.18 39.32 25.58
C GLY A 403 2.62 39.70 25.96
N ASN A 404 3.50 38.69 26.23
CA ASN A 404 4.93 38.87 26.44
C ASN A 404 5.71 37.82 25.61
N ASP A 405 6.99 38.05 25.32
CA ASP A 405 7.83 37.24 24.42
C ASP A 405 8.58 36.10 25.11
N THR A 406 8.39 35.89 26.43
CA THR A 406 9.23 34.97 27.25
C THR A 406 9.29 33.55 26.67
N PHE A 407 8.14 33.02 26.21
CA PHE A 407 8.03 31.67 25.61
C PHE A 407 7.59 31.74 24.14
N GLY A 408 8.15 32.70 23.39
CA GLY A 408 7.75 33.00 22.01
C GLY A 408 6.40 33.66 21.89
N GLY A 409 5.92 34.34 22.96
CA GLY A 409 4.63 35.02 22.99
C GLY A 409 3.43 34.16 23.39
N TYR A 410 3.62 32.87 23.57
CA TYR A 410 2.53 31.91 23.89
C TYR A 410 2.16 31.92 25.35
N ASN A 411 0.88 31.67 25.62
CA ASN A 411 0.38 31.54 26.99
C ASN A 411 0.68 30.11 27.49
N GLU A 412 1.52 30.02 28.52
CA GLU A 412 2.03 28.74 29.05
C GLU A 412 1.75 28.67 30.58
N ALA A 413 1.70 27.43 31.10
CA ALA A 413 1.62 27.20 32.55
C ALA A 413 3.01 27.44 33.17
N ILE A 414 3.13 28.42 34.05
CA ILE A 414 4.38 28.80 34.73
C ILE A 414 4.20 28.77 36.26
N ASP A 415 5.25 28.43 36.96
CA ASP A 415 5.29 28.48 38.42
C ASP A 415 5.50 29.91 38.95
N ALA A 416 5.54 30.08 40.27
CA ALA A 416 5.78 31.36 40.92
C ALA A 416 7.12 32.02 40.59
N ASN A 417 8.11 31.27 40.09
CA ASN A 417 9.41 31.72 39.65
C ASN A 417 9.47 32.08 38.17
N GLY A 418 8.35 31.95 37.43
CA GLY A 418 8.28 32.18 36.00
C GLY A 418 8.85 31.02 35.14
N VAL A 419 9.00 29.81 35.70
CA VAL A 419 9.50 28.64 35.02
C VAL A 419 8.33 27.78 34.55
N PRO A 420 8.38 27.21 33.33
CA PRO A 420 7.36 26.30 32.87
C PRO A 420 7.13 25.11 33.80
N VAL A 421 5.89 24.81 34.13
CA VAL A 421 5.55 23.70 35.03
C VAL A 421 5.83 22.38 34.32
N THR A 422 6.76 21.60 34.88
CA THR A 422 7.11 20.31 34.29
C THR A 422 5.91 19.36 34.20
N GLY A 423 5.63 18.86 33.00
CA GLY A 423 4.54 17.95 32.71
C GLY A 423 3.18 18.63 32.41
N ALA A 424 3.05 19.96 32.62
CA ALA A 424 1.90 20.68 32.12
C ALA A 424 1.87 20.68 30.59
N LEU A 425 0.70 20.79 30.01
CA LEU A 425 0.54 20.81 28.55
C LEU A 425 1.07 22.12 27.97
N ALA A 426 2.00 22.04 27.07
CA ALA A 426 2.47 23.20 26.33
C ALA A 426 1.38 23.69 25.36
N ASN A 427 1.38 24.99 25.09
CA ASN A 427 0.44 25.65 24.18
C ASN A 427 0.42 24.96 22.80
N ALA A 428 -0.77 24.57 22.33
CA ALA A 428 -0.94 23.79 21.12
C ALA A 428 -0.45 24.53 19.84
N VAL A 429 -0.64 25.88 19.79
CA VAL A 429 -0.17 26.72 18.69
C VAL A 429 1.34 26.95 18.79
N GLY A 430 1.86 27.11 20.01
CA GLY A 430 3.27 27.21 20.30
C GLY A 430 4.02 25.95 19.84
N ARG A 431 3.49 24.76 20.15
CA ARG A 431 4.04 23.48 19.68
C ARG A 431 4.18 23.42 18.15
N LEU A 432 3.18 23.90 17.40
CA LEU A 432 3.22 23.87 15.94
C LEU A 432 4.21 24.87 15.35
N ASN A 433 4.23 26.10 15.86
CA ASN A 433 4.99 27.17 15.25
C ASN A 433 6.47 27.18 15.67
N GLN A 434 6.79 26.65 16.85
CA GLN A 434 8.15 26.55 17.36
C GLN A 434 8.83 25.21 16.99
N TYR A 435 8.11 24.25 16.39
CA TYR A 435 8.67 23.00 15.92
C TYR A 435 8.90 23.05 14.39
N ASP A 436 10.14 23.07 13.98
CA ASP A 436 10.52 23.00 12.55
C ASP A 436 11.22 21.68 12.27
N SER A 437 10.46 20.73 11.73
CA SER A 437 10.95 19.40 11.34
C SER A 437 10.82 19.24 9.84
N THR A 438 11.93 19.24 9.15
CA THR A 438 11.97 19.13 7.68
C THR A 438 12.79 17.94 7.23
N SER A 439 12.50 17.43 6.03
CA SER A 439 13.28 16.38 5.42
C SER A 439 13.39 16.50 3.91
N ASP A 440 14.50 15.99 3.37
CA ASP A 440 14.76 15.79 1.96
C ASP A 440 14.93 14.31 1.68
N VAL A 441 14.13 13.77 0.76
CA VAL A 441 14.16 12.37 0.36
C VAL A 441 14.37 12.26 -1.15
N TYR A 442 15.34 11.46 -1.55
CA TYR A 442 15.64 11.14 -2.94
C TYR A 442 15.44 9.64 -3.15
N ARG A 443 14.85 9.27 -4.27
CA ARG A 443 14.76 7.88 -4.69
C ARG A 443 15.03 7.75 -6.18
N PHE A 444 15.74 6.71 -6.55
CA PHE A 444 15.97 6.30 -7.92
C PHE A 444 15.71 4.81 -8.05
N ILE A 445 14.84 4.44 -9.00
CA ILE A 445 14.55 3.05 -9.35
C ILE A 445 14.87 2.89 -10.82
N GLY A 446 15.86 2.05 -11.12
CA GLY A 446 16.25 1.66 -12.46
C GLY A 446 15.99 0.18 -12.69
N SER A 447 15.39 -0.17 -13.81
CA SER A 447 15.27 -1.55 -14.26
C SER A 447 15.59 -1.67 -15.74
N ALA A 448 16.26 -2.74 -16.11
CA ALA A 448 16.49 -3.10 -17.50
C ALA A 448 16.22 -4.58 -17.65
N SER A 449 15.35 -4.93 -18.58
CA SER A 449 15.08 -6.33 -18.92
C SER A 449 15.28 -6.58 -20.41
N VAL A 450 15.66 -7.80 -20.72
CA VAL A 450 15.86 -8.32 -22.07
C VAL A 450 15.04 -9.59 -22.20
N ASP A 451 14.20 -9.63 -23.22
CA ASP A 451 13.45 -10.81 -23.66
C ASP A 451 13.98 -11.23 -25.02
N TRP A 452 14.49 -12.45 -25.10
CA TRP A 452 14.97 -13.04 -26.34
C TRP A 452 14.16 -14.27 -26.70
N ASN A 453 13.35 -14.17 -27.75
CA ASN A 453 12.66 -15.31 -28.35
C ASN A 453 13.64 -16.05 -29.25
N VAL A 454 14.05 -17.24 -28.84
CA VAL A 454 15.10 -18.01 -29.52
C VAL A 454 14.54 -18.60 -30.81
N LYS A 455 14.99 -18.09 -31.98
CA LYS A 455 14.41 -18.40 -33.30
C LYS A 455 14.50 -19.88 -33.68
N TRP A 456 15.61 -20.53 -33.34
CA TRP A 456 15.85 -21.92 -33.69
C TRP A 456 15.20 -22.94 -32.74
N VAL A 457 14.63 -22.50 -31.62
CA VAL A 457 13.83 -23.33 -30.72
C VAL A 457 12.46 -22.67 -30.53
N LYS A 458 11.51 -23.10 -31.36
CA LYS A 458 10.13 -22.54 -31.29
C LYS A 458 9.58 -22.65 -29.88
N GLY A 459 9.09 -21.52 -29.33
CA GLY A 459 8.51 -21.46 -28.01
C GLY A 459 9.49 -21.18 -26.86
N LEU A 460 10.81 -21.18 -27.10
CA LEU A 460 11.81 -20.86 -26.08
C LEU A 460 12.04 -19.35 -26.01
N ARG A 461 11.87 -18.78 -24.83
CA ARG A 461 12.17 -17.40 -24.45
C ARG A 461 13.18 -17.38 -23.32
N LEU A 462 14.25 -16.61 -23.48
CA LEU A 462 15.18 -16.29 -22.40
C LEU A 462 14.93 -14.87 -21.92
N HIS A 463 14.90 -14.72 -20.60
CA HIS A 463 14.66 -13.45 -19.96
C HIS A 463 15.74 -13.13 -18.92
N THR A 464 16.16 -11.88 -18.90
CA THR A 464 17.06 -11.37 -17.86
C THR A 464 16.57 -9.99 -17.42
N THR A 465 16.51 -9.74 -16.10
CA THR A 465 16.20 -8.42 -15.52
C THR A 465 17.29 -8.04 -14.52
N GLY A 466 17.85 -6.86 -14.69
CA GLY A 466 18.65 -6.16 -13.69
C GLY A 466 17.81 -5.05 -13.07
N GLY A 467 17.79 -4.98 -11.73
CA GLY A 467 17.08 -3.96 -10.97
C GLY A 467 17.99 -3.24 -9.96
N TYR A 468 17.78 -1.94 -9.80
CA TYR A 468 18.48 -1.13 -8.82
C TYR A 468 17.53 -0.13 -8.21
N ASP A 469 17.33 -0.20 -6.89
CA ASP A 469 16.54 0.77 -6.12
C ASP A 469 17.44 1.40 -5.07
N TRP A 470 17.59 2.69 -5.17
CA TRP A 470 18.38 3.49 -4.25
C TRP A 470 17.54 4.61 -3.68
N SER A 471 17.66 4.79 -2.37
CA SER A 471 17.05 5.94 -1.69
C SER A 471 18.00 6.57 -0.69
N LYS A 472 17.81 7.86 -0.46
CA LYS A 472 18.56 8.68 0.50
C LYS A 472 17.60 9.63 1.18
N GLY A 473 17.56 9.58 2.51
CA GLY A 473 16.76 10.49 3.34
C GLY A 473 17.60 11.15 4.41
N LYS A 474 17.39 12.44 4.59
CA LYS A 474 17.96 13.24 5.68
C LYS A 474 16.92 14.24 6.17
N GLY A 475 17.01 14.63 7.42
CA GLY A 475 16.15 15.68 7.93
C GLY A 475 16.84 16.52 8.99
N HIS A 476 16.20 17.62 9.33
CA HIS A 476 16.65 18.57 10.32
C HIS A 476 15.48 18.88 11.26
N ILE A 477 15.74 18.90 12.56
CA ILE A 477 14.77 19.29 13.59
C ILE A 477 15.36 20.47 14.36
N TYR A 478 14.60 21.55 14.37
CA TYR A 478 14.89 22.74 15.16
C TYR A 478 13.70 23.08 16.06
N VAL A 479 13.98 23.28 17.35
CA VAL A 479 13.03 23.78 18.34
C VAL A 479 13.79 24.78 19.23
N PRO A 480 13.38 26.04 19.31
CA PRO A 480 14.07 27.03 20.14
C PRO A 480 14.01 26.64 21.62
N LYS A 481 14.98 27.12 22.40
CA LYS A 481 15.07 26.77 23.83
C LYS A 481 13.93 27.34 24.68
N GLU A 482 13.29 28.37 24.18
CA GLU A 482 12.12 29.01 24.81
C GLU A 482 10.83 28.18 24.61
N ALA A 483 10.83 27.18 23.72
CA ALA A 483 9.66 26.34 23.49
C ALA A 483 9.40 25.45 24.69
N VAL A 484 8.24 25.61 25.32
CA VAL A 484 7.89 24.90 26.56
C VAL A 484 7.83 23.38 26.36
N SER A 485 7.43 22.92 25.19
CA SER A 485 7.41 21.49 24.84
C SER A 485 8.79 20.79 24.94
N TYR A 486 9.90 21.53 24.83
CA TYR A 486 11.28 21.04 24.90
C TYR A 486 12.13 21.84 25.87
N TYR A 487 11.51 22.59 26.80
CA TYR A 487 12.21 23.49 27.72
C TYR A 487 13.25 22.77 28.58
N THR A 488 12.90 21.62 29.17
CA THR A 488 13.78 20.84 30.04
C THR A 488 15.03 20.30 29.33
N THR A 489 14.98 20.16 28.00
CA THR A 489 16.09 19.71 27.16
C THR A 489 16.81 20.87 26.48
N GLY A 490 16.42 22.13 26.74
CA GLY A 490 17.02 23.30 26.10
C GLY A 490 16.73 23.42 24.59
N GLY A 491 15.56 23.00 24.16
CA GLY A 491 15.19 22.95 22.73
C GLY A 491 15.87 21.82 21.98
N ARG A 492 15.91 21.93 20.65
CA ARG A 492 16.61 20.97 19.76
C ARG A 492 17.18 21.66 18.52
N ASP A 493 18.39 21.28 18.12
CA ASP A 493 18.98 21.64 16.83
C ASP A 493 19.89 20.54 16.32
N TYR A 494 19.37 19.65 15.47
CA TYR A 494 20.18 18.58 14.94
C TYR A 494 19.72 18.08 13.58
N THR A 495 20.65 17.52 12.83
CA THR A 495 20.39 16.85 11.56
C THR A 495 20.56 15.35 11.73
N TYR A 496 19.55 14.60 11.31
CA TYR A 496 19.60 13.14 11.25
C TYR A 496 19.81 12.61 9.84
N GLY A 497 20.47 11.47 9.73
CA GLY A 497 20.82 10.90 8.44
C GLY A 497 22.14 11.44 7.86
N PRO A 498 22.41 11.28 6.54
CA PRO A 498 21.54 10.65 5.56
C PRO A 498 21.51 9.13 5.70
N GLN A 499 20.32 8.58 5.90
CA GLN A 499 20.11 7.17 5.70
C GLN A 499 20.16 6.87 4.20
N LYS A 500 20.81 5.76 3.82
CA LYS A 500 20.87 5.30 2.43
C LYS A 500 20.48 3.83 2.38
N ASN A 501 19.54 3.53 1.50
CA ASN A 501 19.08 2.18 1.25
C ASN A 501 19.45 1.81 -0.19
N TYR A 502 19.92 0.59 -0.37
CA TYR A 502 20.29 0.00 -1.67
C TYR A 502 19.65 -1.36 -1.80
N ASN A 503 18.99 -1.59 -2.91
CA ASN A 503 18.47 -2.89 -3.31
C ASN A 503 18.93 -3.18 -4.73
N LYS A 504 19.56 -4.35 -4.94
CA LYS A 504 20.04 -4.82 -6.25
C LYS A 504 19.38 -6.15 -6.56
N LEU A 505 18.87 -6.27 -7.77
CA LEU A 505 18.19 -7.46 -8.26
C LEU A 505 18.88 -7.97 -9.53
N LEU A 506 19.02 -9.28 -9.63
CA LEU A 506 19.28 -9.99 -10.87
C LEU A 506 18.32 -11.17 -10.97
N THR A 507 17.51 -11.18 -12.01
CA THR A 507 16.61 -12.30 -12.36
C THR A 507 16.99 -12.84 -13.72
N ILE A 508 17.13 -14.15 -13.84
CA ILE A 508 17.39 -14.85 -15.10
C ILE A 508 16.45 -16.05 -15.18
N TYR A 509 15.71 -16.18 -16.26
CA TYR A 509 14.91 -17.39 -16.48
C TYR A 509 14.79 -17.78 -17.95
N ALA A 510 14.56 -19.07 -18.17
CA ALA A 510 14.14 -19.63 -19.44
C ALA A 510 12.65 -20.01 -19.31
N ASN A 511 11.88 -19.67 -20.33
CA ASN A 511 10.49 -20.07 -20.46
C ASN A 511 10.31 -20.78 -21.79
N TYR A 512 9.70 -21.97 -21.75
CA TYR A 512 9.34 -22.74 -22.93
C TYR A 512 7.82 -22.89 -22.99
N HIS A 513 7.22 -22.41 -24.05
CA HIS A 513 5.78 -22.50 -24.29
C HIS A 513 5.54 -23.18 -25.65
N ASN A 514 4.70 -24.21 -25.67
CA ASN A 514 4.27 -24.85 -26.91
C ASN A 514 2.90 -25.49 -26.73
N ASP A 515 2.10 -25.37 -27.80
CA ASP A 515 0.80 -26.04 -27.93
C ASP A 515 0.96 -27.24 -28.85
N PHE A 516 0.49 -28.39 -28.40
CA PHE A 516 0.54 -29.67 -29.11
C PHE A 516 -0.87 -30.03 -29.52
N ASP A 517 -1.29 -29.54 -30.69
CA ASP A 517 -2.66 -29.72 -31.21
C ASP A 517 -3.09 -31.19 -31.32
N ALA A 518 -2.16 -32.07 -31.70
CA ALA A 518 -2.43 -33.51 -31.87
C ALA A 518 -2.89 -34.24 -30.61
N ILE A 519 -2.52 -33.71 -29.44
CA ILE A 519 -2.89 -34.25 -28.11
C ILE A 519 -3.71 -33.24 -27.29
N HIS A 520 -4.16 -32.18 -27.93
CA HIS A 520 -4.94 -31.10 -27.30
C HIS A 520 -4.28 -30.59 -26.00
N SER A 521 -2.98 -30.38 -25.99
CA SER A 521 -2.21 -30.04 -24.80
C SER A 521 -1.33 -28.82 -25.01
N GLY A 522 -1.39 -27.89 -24.07
CA GLY A 522 -0.49 -26.74 -23.98
C GLY A 522 0.46 -26.92 -22.79
N ILE A 523 1.72 -26.62 -22.98
CA ILE A 523 2.76 -26.67 -21.93
C ILE A 523 3.46 -25.32 -21.87
N ASP A 524 3.60 -24.79 -20.66
CA ASP A 524 4.43 -23.62 -20.37
C ASP A 524 5.31 -23.93 -19.15
N VAL A 525 6.63 -24.00 -19.38
CA VAL A 525 7.62 -24.32 -18.35
C VAL A 525 8.55 -23.14 -18.16
N THR A 526 8.69 -22.69 -16.94
CA THR A 526 9.65 -21.65 -16.55
C THR A 526 10.64 -22.22 -15.54
N VAL A 527 11.93 -22.01 -15.76
CA VAL A 527 13.01 -22.33 -14.81
C VAL A 527 13.88 -21.10 -14.66
N GLY A 528 14.19 -20.74 -13.43
CA GLY A 528 14.88 -19.48 -13.20
C GLY A 528 15.69 -19.40 -11.90
N TYR A 529 16.43 -18.31 -11.84
CA TYR A 529 17.31 -17.92 -10.76
C TYR A 529 17.08 -16.46 -10.41
N ASP A 530 16.99 -16.13 -9.12
CA ASP A 530 16.95 -14.77 -8.60
C ASP A 530 18.09 -14.57 -7.59
N TYR A 531 18.67 -13.39 -7.64
CA TYR A 531 19.57 -12.89 -6.60
C TYR A 531 19.16 -11.48 -6.23
N GLN A 532 19.00 -11.23 -4.93
CA GLN A 532 18.68 -9.92 -4.41
C GLN A 532 19.58 -9.58 -3.22
N PHE A 533 20.06 -8.34 -3.19
CA PHE A 533 20.98 -7.83 -2.17
C PHE A 533 20.46 -6.50 -1.64
N TRP A 534 20.42 -6.37 -0.32
CA TRP A 534 20.03 -5.15 0.39
C TRP A 534 21.17 -4.65 1.26
N LYS A 535 21.26 -3.33 1.33
CA LYS A 535 22.17 -2.63 2.22
C LYS A 535 21.50 -1.38 2.77
N TYR A 536 21.56 -1.20 4.09
CA TYR A 536 21.06 -0.05 4.83
C TYR A 536 22.20 0.58 5.59
N THR A 537 22.38 1.90 5.43
CA THR A 537 23.41 2.63 6.16
C THR A 537 22.85 3.92 6.74
N THR A 538 23.14 4.16 8.00
CA THR A 538 22.88 5.42 8.68
C THR A 538 24.21 5.88 9.32
N PRO A 539 24.65 7.13 9.13
CA PRO A 539 25.84 7.63 9.80
C PRO A 539 25.53 7.86 11.28
N PHE A 540 26.57 7.97 12.08
CA PHE A 540 26.48 8.52 13.43
C PHE A 540 25.97 9.97 13.36
N TYR A 541 25.10 10.35 14.29
CA TYR A 541 24.73 11.74 14.53
C TYR A 541 24.43 11.97 16.01
N ALA A 542 24.72 13.19 16.47
CA ALA A 542 24.37 13.65 17.80
C ALA A 542 23.02 14.39 17.78
N ILE A 543 22.22 14.20 18.81
CA ILE A 543 21.01 14.97 19.10
C ILE A 543 21.44 16.09 20.04
N LEU A 544 21.31 17.32 19.56
CA LEU A 544 21.78 18.50 20.29
C LEU A 544 20.58 19.34 20.77
N SER A 545 20.76 20.07 21.88
CA SER A 545 19.88 21.17 22.26
C SER A 545 20.04 22.35 21.29
N ALA A 546 19.18 23.36 21.39
CA ALA A 546 19.25 24.58 20.58
C ALA A 546 20.57 25.36 20.81
N ASP A 547 21.18 25.24 22.00
CA ASP A 547 22.48 25.83 22.34
C ASP A 547 23.67 24.91 21.98
N GLY A 548 23.45 23.80 21.26
CA GLY A 548 24.51 22.89 20.81
C GLY A 548 25.02 21.88 21.85
N VAL A 549 24.35 21.75 22.99
CA VAL A 549 24.71 20.76 24.02
C VAL A 549 24.20 19.36 23.63
N GLN A 550 25.09 18.38 23.61
CA GLN A 550 24.72 17.01 23.27
C GLN A 550 23.80 16.40 24.32
N GLN A 551 22.61 15.98 23.88
CA GLN A 551 21.58 15.31 24.69
C GLN A 551 21.69 13.78 24.61
N SER A 552 21.87 13.29 23.41
CA SER A 552 22.03 11.85 23.12
C SER A 552 22.71 11.65 21.77
N THR A 553 22.99 10.40 21.42
CA THR A 553 23.58 10.03 20.14
C THR A 553 22.83 8.88 19.49
N SER A 554 22.89 8.84 18.16
CA SER A 554 22.46 7.69 17.38
C SER A 554 23.68 7.05 16.72
N ALA A 555 23.89 5.76 16.98
CA ALA A 555 25.00 5.01 16.44
C ALA A 555 24.91 4.84 14.91
N ALA A 556 26.07 4.79 14.26
CA ALA A 556 26.14 4.44 12.85
C ALA A 556 25.71 2.98 12.63
N THR A 557 24.98 2.74 11.54
CA THR A 557 24.57 1.38 11.14
C THR A 557 25.01 1.06 9.73
N ASP A 558 25.46 -0.17 9.47
CA ASP A 558 25.72 -0.75 8.14
C ASP A 558 25.19 -2.18 8.15
N GLN A 559 23.96 -2.36 7.73
CA GLN A 559 23.29 -3.65 7.71
C GLN A 559 23.15 -4.16 6.30
N ARG A 560 23.38 -5.45 6.10
CA ARG A 560 23.35 -6.10 4.78
C ARG A 560 22.71 -7.47 4.90
N HIS A 561 21.96 -7.83 3.87
CA HIS A 561 21.49 -9.20 3.68
C HIS A 561 21.30 -9.52 2.21
N SER A 562 21.23 -10.79 1.89
CA SER A 562 20.99 -11.27 0.53
C SER A 562 20.03 -12.45 0.54
N LEU A 563 19.34 -12.60 -0.58
CA LEU A 563 18.45 -13.72 -0.87
C LEU A 563 18.82 -14.29 -2.25
N MET A 564 19.00 -15.59 -2.32
CA MET A 564 19.26 -16.32 -3.55
C MET A 564 18.22 -17.40 -3.74
N SER A 565 17.69 -17.54 -4.94
CA SER A 565 16.55 -18.41 -5.18
C SER A 565 16.66 -19.17 -6.49
N TYR A 566 16.24 -20.40 -6.48
CA TYR A 566 16.02 -21.25 -7.66
C TYR A 566 14.55 -21.62 -7.73
N TYR A 567 13.96 -21.56 -8.91
CA TYR A 567 12.56 -21.87 -9.07
C TYR A 567 12.24 -22.54 -10.40
N GLY A 568 11.17 -23.34 -10.37
CA GLY A 568 10.55 -23.94 -11.53
C GLY A 568 9.04 -23.83 -11.45
N ARG A 569 8.38 -23.52 -12.58
CA ARG A 569 6.93 -23.54 -12.73
C ARG A 569 6.54 -24.30 -13.98
N LEU A 570 5.54 -25.13 -13.86
CA LEU A 570 4.85 -25.80 -14.96
C LEU A 570 3.41 -25.33 -14.99
N ASN A 571 2.96 -24.81 -16.13
CA ASN A 571 1.54 -24.67 -16.44
C ASN A 571 1.22 -25.67 -17.55
N TYR A 572 0.20 -26.48 -17.35
CA TYR A 572 -0.25 -27.47 -18.29
C TYR A 572 -1.75 -27.32 -18.52
N THR A 573 -2.13 -27.25 -19.78
CA THR A 573 -3.51 -27.13 -20.23
C THR A 573 -3.87 -28.35 -21.07
N PHE A 574 -4.94 -29.04 -20.72
CA PHE A 574 -5.45 -30.19 -21.46
C PHE A 574 -6.86 -29.91 -21.98
N MET A 575 -7.06 -30.07 -23.29
CA MET A 575 -8.35 -29.82 -23.99
C MET A 575 -8.97 -28.44 -23.71
N ASP A 576 -8.20 -27.43 -23.32
CA ASP A 576 -8.68 -26.12 -22.86
C ASP A 576 -9.65 -26.19 -21.67
N ARG A 577 -9.74 -27.32 -20.97
CA ARG A 577 -10.69 -27.58 -19.87
C ARG A 577 -10.03 -27.81 -18.54
N TYR A 578 -8.94 -28.56 -18.54
CA TYR A 578 -8.20 -28.95 -17.34
C TYR A 578 -6.88 -28.22 -17.29
N LEU A 579 -6.70 -27.43 -16.23
CA LEU A 579 -5.53 -26.57 -16.06
C LEU A 579 -4.80 -27.03 -14.81
N LEU A 580 -3.49 -27.22 -14.91
CA LEU A 580 -2.60 -27.54 -13.81
C LEU A 580 -1.50 -26.50 -13.75
N THR A 581 -1.26 -25.95 -12.58
CA THR A 581 -0.06 -25.16 -12.27
C THR A 581 0.70 -25.86 -11.14
N ALA A 582 1.96 -26.14 -11.33
CA ALA A 582 2.87 -26.64 -10.29
C ALA A 582 4.09 -25.73 -10.20
N THR A 583 4.43 -25.31 -8.99
CA THR A 583 5.58 -24.42 -8.75
C THR A 583 6.41 -24.99 -7.61
N MET A 584 7.73 -24.97 -7.77
CA MET A 584 8.69 -25.26 -6.72
C MET A 584 9.72 -24.14 -6.66
N ARG A 585 9.93 -23.59 -5.47
CA ARG A 585 10.95 -22.57 -5.22
C ARG A 585 11.79 -22.95 -4.02
N ARG A 586 13.09 -22.70 -4.11
CA ARG A 586 14.04 -22.89 -3.03
C ARG A 586 14.81 -21.59 -2.79
N ASP A 587 14.63 -21.00 -1.62
CA ASP A 587 15.21 -19.73 -1.22
C ASP A 587 16.31 -19.93 -0.18
N GLY A 588 17.45 -19.28 -0.34
CA GLY A 588 18.54 -19.24 0.63
C GLY A 588 18.78 -17.80 1.11
N SER A 589 18.64 -17.56 2.41
CA SER A 589 18.80 -16.23 3.00
C SER A 589 20.01 -16.15 3.93
N SER A 590 20.73 -15.03 3.85
CA SER A 590 21.88 -14.76 4.73
C SER A 590 21.48 -14.39 6.17
N ARG A 591 20.20 -14.29 6.47
CA ARG A 591 19.67 -14.00 7.83
C ARG A 591 19.68 -15.24 8.75
N PHE A 592 19.91 -16.43 8.17
CA PHE A 592 19.93 -17.70 8.90
C PHE A 592 21.32 -18.31 8.96
N ALA A 593 21.56 -19.12 9.99
CA ALA A 593 22.71 -20.00 10.08
C ALA A 593 22.75 -21.00 8.89
N SER A 594 23.91 -21.63 8.65
CA SER A 594 24.15 -22.52 7.50
C SER A 594 23.06 -23.58 7.34
N ASP A 595 22.65 -24.21 8.45
CA ASP A 595 21.80 -25.40 8.48
C ASP A 595 20.32 -25.07 8.20
N ASN A 596 19.87 -23.86 8.59
CA ASN A 596 18.50 -23.40 8.39
C ASN A 596 18.35 -22.39 7.23
N ARG A 597 19.44 -22.13 6.49
CA ARG A 597 19.48 -21.10 5.45
C ARG A 597 18.50 -21.30 4.31
N TRP A 598 18.25 -22.57 3.94
CA TRP A 598 17.45 -22.90 2.78
C TRP A 598 16.04 -23.32 3.13
N GLY A 599 15.04 -22.60 2.59
CA GLY A 599 13.63 -22.95 2.61
C GLY A 599 13.16 -23.47 1.26
N THR A 600 12.25 -24.45 1.26
CA THR A 600 11.64 -25.00 0.03
C THR A 600 10.13 -24.80 0.07
N PHE A 601 9.57 -24.21 -0.99
CA PHE A 601 8.20 -23.73 -1.07
C PHE A 601 7.49 -24.29 -2.30
N PRO A 602 6.87 -25.49 -2.18
CA PRO A 602 6.09 -26.10 -3.25
C PRO A 602 4.66 -25.56 -3.30
N SER A 603 4.06 -25.55 -4.49
CA SER A 603 2.63 -25.31 -4.67
C SER A 603 2.08 -26.05 -5.87
N VAL A 604 0.80 -26.40 -5.80
CA VAL A 604 0.04 -26.99 -6.89
C VAL A 604 -1.37 -26.40 -6.95
N ALA A 605 -1.86 -26.17 -8.15
CA ALA A 605 -3.23 -25.70 -8.38
C ALA A 605 -3.84 -26.40 -9.58
N LEU A 606 -5.11 -26.72 -9.46
CA LEU A 606 -5.94 -27.32 -10.48
C LEU A 606 -7.12 -26.42 -10.77
N ALA A 607 -7.47 -26.29 -12.04
CA ALA A 607 -8.72 -25.67 -12.43
C ALA A 607 -9.42 -26.48 -13.50
N TRP A 608 -10.77 -26.53 -13.39
CA TRP A 608 -11.64 -27.19 -14.34
C TRP A 608 -12.63 -26.20 -14.91
N ARG A 609 -12.58 -26.01 -16.24
CA ARG A 609 -13.52 -25.18 -16.98
C ARG A 609 -14.73 -26.01 -17.37
N VAL A 610 -15.67 -26.12 -16.43
CA VAL A 610 -16.91 -26.91 -16.56
C VAL A 610 -17.73 -26.45 -17.76
N SER A 611 -17.73 -25.15 -18.06
CA SER A 611 -18.42 -24.58 -19.21
C SER A 611 -17.93 -25.08 -20.57
N GLN A 612 -16.74 -25.69 -20.65
CA GLN A 612 -16.20 -26.26 -21.89
C GLN A 612 -16.58 -27.72 -22.10
N GLU A 613 -17.29 -28.36 -21.13
CA GLU A 613 -17.76 -29.73 -21.26
C GLU A 613 -19.00 -29.83 -22.16
N HIS A 614 -19.16 -30.95 -22.86
CA HIS A 614 -20.30 -31.18 -23.74
C HIS A 614 -21.65 -31.15 -23.00
N PHE A 615 -21.69 -31.69 -21.77
CA PHE A 615 -22.91 -31.66 -20.97
C PHE A 615 -23.38 -30.28 -20.57
N PHE A 616 -22.47 -29.27 -20.60
CA PHE A 616 -22.76 -27.89 -20.23
C PHE A 616 -23.27 -27.05 -21.41
N GLU A 617 -23.20 -27.57 -22.62
CA GLU A 617 -23.51 -26.85 -23.87
C GLU A 617 -24.89 -26.16 -23.87
N PRO A 618 -25.98 -26.77 -23.35
CA PRO A 618 -27.29 -26.12 -23.30
C PRO A 618 -27.34 -24.89 -22.39
N LEU A 619 -26.46 -24.79 -21.39
CA LEU A 619 -26.42 -23.71 -20.41
C LEU A 619 -25.52 -22.54 -20.84
N ARG A 620 -24.67 -22.71 -21.87
CA ARG A 620 -23.69 -21.70 -22.31
C ARG A 620 -24.33 -20.39 -22.78
N THR A 621 -25.56 -20.42 -23.24
CA THR A 621 -26.29 -19.20 -23.66
C THR A 621 -26.58 -18.27 -22.48
N VAL A 622 -26.71 -18.80 -21.26
CA VAL A 622 -26.96 -18.03 -20.03
C VAL A 622 -25.70 -17.93 -19.18
N MET A 623 -24.99 -19.08 -19.01
CA MET A 623 -23.75 -19.15 -18.21
C MET A 623 -22.57 -19.40 -19.16
N ASN A 624 -21.88 -18.36 -19.55
CA ASN A 624 -20.80 -18.42 -20.55
C ASN A 624 -19.52 -19.05 -20.01
N ASP A 625 -19.21 -18.84 -18.75
CA ASP A 625 -18.06 -19.44 -18.10
C ASP A 625 -18.42 -19.95 -16.70
N VAL A 626 -17.96 -21.17 -16.41
CA VAL A 626 -18.02 -21.82 -15.10
C VAL A 626 -16.67 -22.51 -14.89
N LYS A 627 -15.89 -22.01 -13.94
CA LYS A 627 -14.57 -22.53 -13.63
C LYS A 627 -14.46 -22.84 -12.14
N LEU A 628 -14.07 -24.07 -11.80
CA LEU A 628 -13.76 -24.51 -10.44
C LEU A 628 -12.24 -24.51 -10.26
N ARG A 629 -11.78 -24.07 -9.10
CA ARG A 629 -10.34 -23.97 -8.77
C ARG A 629 -10.08 -24.57 -7.39
N VAL A 630 -8.96 -25.31 -7.27
CA VAL A 630 -8.43 -25.74 -5.98
C VAL A 630 -6.91 -25.57 -6.01
N SER A 631 -6.37 -25.01 -4.94
CA SER A 631 -4.92 -24.87 -4.82
C SER A 631 -4.44 -25.17 -3.41
N TYR A 632 -3.21 -25.68 -3.34
CA TYR A 632 -2.44 -25.88 -2.11
C TYR A 632 -1.04 -25.36 -2.32
N GLY A 633 -0.47 -24.72 -1.30
CA GLY A 633 0.92 -24.30 -1.37
C GLY A 633 1.48 -23.91 -0.02
N ILE A 634 2.81 -23.86 0.01
CA ILE A 634 3.59 -23.44 1.17
C ILE A 634 4.38 -22.19 0.77
N THR A 635 4.33 -21.17 1.62
CA THR A 635 5.12 -19.95 1.49
C THR A 635 5.92 -19.70 2.76
N GLY A 636 7.01 -18.96 2.66
CA GLY A 636 7.87 -18.64 3.79
C GLY A 636 7.79 -17.18 4.22
N GLN A 637 8.38 -16.87 5.38
CA GLN A 637 8.54 -15.52 5.91
C GLN A 637 9.85 -15.43 6.70
N GLN A 638 10.56 -14.32 6.58
CA GLN A 638 11.81 -14.04 7.29
C GLN A 638 11.91 -12.62 7.89
N ASP A 639 10.90 -11.75 7.64
CA ASP A 639 11.04 -10.31 7.91
C ASP A 639 11.06 -9.95 9.40
N GLY A 640 10.74 -10.87 10.30
CA GLY A 640 10.90 -10.71 11.74
C GLY A 640 12.31 -11.02 12.27
N ILE A 641 13.23 -11.47 11.39
CA ILE A 641 14.59 -11.87 11.81
C ILE A 641 15.57 -10.74 11.49
N THR A 642 16.38 -10.37 12.49
CA THR A 642 17.48 -9.40 12.31
C THR A 642 18.55 -9.97 11.40
N ASN A 643 19.32 -9.12 10.73
CA ASN A 643 20.33 -9.58 9.76
C ASN A 643 21.42 -10.48 10.36
N TYR A 644 21.65 -10.42 11.68
CA TYR A 644 22.74 -11.13 12.35
C TYR A 644 22.27 -11.85 13.63
N GLY A 645 20.95 -12.11 13.78
CA GLY A 645 20.35 -12.68 14.98
C GLY A 645 20.80 -14.11 15.34
N TYR A 646 21.50 -14.80 14.45
CA TYR A 646 22.07 -16.12 14.66
C TYR A 646 23.54 -16.09 15.10
N ILE A 647 24.15 -14.91 15.17
CA ILE A 647 25.56 -14.70 15.56
C ILE A 647 25.59 -14.08 16.96
N PRO A 648 26.44 -14.58 17.90
CA PRO A 648 26.59 -13.94 19.16
C PRO A 648 27.19 -12.54 18.98
N VAL A 649 26.55 -11.53 19.55
CA VAL A 649 26.98 -10.14 19.50
C VAL A 649 27.08 -9.59 20.91
N TYR A 650 27.94 -8.59 21.09
CA TYR A 650 28.12 -7.88 22.34
C TYR A 650 27.85 -6.40 22.14
N THR A 651 27.04 -5.83 23.00
CA THR A 651 26.79 -4.38 23.02
C THR A 651 27.52 -3.72 24.20
N PRO A 652 28.03 -2.47 24.01
CA PRO A 652 28.56 -1.72 25.15
C PRO A 652 27.45 -1.46 26.17
N GLY A 653 27.80 -1.50 27.45
CA GLY A 653 26.90 -1.11 28.53
C GLY A 653 26.44 0.34 28.39
N LEU A 654 25.38 0.70 29.11
CA LEU A 654 24.93 2.09 29.20
C LEU A 654 26.00 2.98 29.84
N ASP A 655 25.99 4.29 29.58
CA ASP A 655 26.96 5.27 30.08
C ASP A 655 27.14 5.23 31.63
N GLY A 656 26.10 4.85 32.36
CA GLY A 656 26.16 4.63 33.82
C GLY A 656 26.74 3.26 34.25
N ALA A 657 27.00 2.33 33.32
CA ALA A 657 27.48 0.99 33.58
C ALA A 657 28.97 0.85 33.18
N GLN A 658 29.80 1.73 33.73
CA GLN A 658 31.26 1.72 33.50
C GLN A 658 31.97 1.08 34.68
N TYR A 659 33.03 0.34 34.40
CA TYR A 659 33.95 -0.19 35.42
C TYR A 659 35.19 0.68 35.49
N LEU A 660 35.55 1.13 36.69
CA LEU A 660 36.75 1.90 36.91
C LEU A 660 37.96 0.95 37.04
N PHE A 661 38.76 0.87 35.98
CA PHE A 661 39.97 0.06 35.97
C PHE A 661 41.19 0.98 35.98
N GLY A 662 41.98 0.95 37.09
CA GLY A 662 43.11 1.84 37.26
C GLY A 662 42.75 3.34 37.22
N GLY A 663 41.53 3.71 37.68
CA GLY A 663 41.06 5.11 37.68
C GLY A 663 40.44 5.57 36.34
N ASN A 664 40.49 4.74 35.29
CA ASN A 664 39.88 5.05 34.00
C ASN A 664 38.54 4.32 33.88
N PRO A 665 37.46 4.99 33.49
CA PRO A 665 36.17 4.35 33.17
C PRO A 665 36.29 3.52 31.89
N ILE A 666 35.97 2.23 31.99
CA ILE A 666 35.93 1.29 30.86
C ILE A 666 34.49 0.81 30.71
N TYR A 667 33.97 0.86 29.50
CA TYR A 667 32.65 0.30 29.18
C TYR A 667 32.67 -1.22 29.34
N THR A 668 31.71 -1.73 30.07
CA THR A 668 31.43 -3.16 30.06
C THR A 668 30.68 -3.56 28.79
N TYR A 669 30.93 -4.75 28.28
CA TYR A 669 30.19 -5.31 27.16
C TYR A 669 29.21 -6.34 27.68
N ARG A 670 27.97 -6.22 27.23
CA ARG A 670 26.88 -7.14 27.53
C ARG A 670 26.65 -8.05 26.31
N PRO A 671 26.70 -9.38 26.50
CA PRO A 671 26.29 -10.28 25.41
C PRO A 671 24.78 -10.17 25.19
N GLU A 672 24.37 -10.14 23.91
CA GLU A 672 22.97 -10.17 23.49
C GLU A 672 22.50 -11.62 23.30
N ALA A 673 21.21 -11.83 23.43
CA ALA A 673 20.62 -13.11 23.08
C ALA A 673 20.81 -13.43 21.58
N TYR A 674 21.19 -14.66 21.29
CA TYR A 674 21.31 -15.14 19.92
C TYR A 674 20.70 -16.53 19.79
N ASN A 675 20.19 -16.86 18.59
CA ASN A 675 19.58 -18.14 18.33
C ASN A 675 20.03 -18.69 16.96
N PRO A 676 20.97 -19.66 16.94
CA PRO A 676 21.44 -20.29 15.71
C PRO A 676 20.39 -21.22 15.06
N GLU A 677 19.36 -21.64 15.83
CA GLU A 677 18.30 -22.55 15.39
C GLU A 677 17.13 -21.83 14.69
N LEU A 678 17.23 -20.51 14.52
CA LEU A 678 16.19 -19.75 13.80
C LEU A 678 15.95 -20.31 12.40
N LYS A 679 14.68 -20.52 12.08
CA LYS A 679 14.23 -21.04 10.80
C LYS A 679 13.07 -20.22 10.23
N TRP A 680 12.72 -20.51 9.00
CA TRP A 680 11.62 -19.85 8.28
C TRP A 680 10.29 -20.06 8.98
N GLU A 681 9.50 -18.97 9.16
CA GLU A 681 8.06 -19.13 9.35
C GLU A 681 7.48 -19.74 8.07
N THR A 682 6.56 -20.67 8.20
CA THR A 682 5.95 -21.37 7.06
C THR A 682 4.45 -21.28 7.11
N THR A 683 3.84 -20.83 6.02
CA THR A 683 2.38 -20.75 5.87
C THR A 683 1.91 -21.78 4.86
N LYS A 684 1.11 -22.75 5.31
CA LYS A 684 0.41 -23.73 4.50
C LYS A 684 -0.99 -23.23 4.19
N SER A 685 -1.36 -23.18 2.92
CA SER A 685 -2.64 -22.60 2.49
C SER A 685 -3.38 -23.50 1.53
N TRP A 686 -4.68 -23.71 1.78
CA TRP A 686 -5.65 -24.24 0.82
C TRP A 686 -6.55 -23.13 0.33
N ASN A 687 -6.89 -23.13 -0.96
CA ASN A 687 -7.86 -22.22 -1.54
C ASN A 687 -8.78 -22.98 -2.49
N TYR A 688 -10.09 -22.75 -2.35
CA TYR A 688 -11.16 -23.32 -3.17
C TYR A 688 -11.89 -22.15 -3.82
N GLY A 689 -11.98 -22.15 -5.15
CA GLY A 689 -12.55 -21.03 -5.88
C GLY A 689 -13.58 -21.47 -6.92
N ILE A 690 -14.52 -20.58 -7.19
CA ILE A 690 -15.46 -20.67 -8.30
C ILE A 690 -15.53 -19.35 -9.01
N ASP A 691 -15.40 -19.36 -10.35
CA ASP A 691 -15.61 -18.21 -11.20
C ASP A 691 -16.81 -18.49 -12.13
N LEU A 692 -17.73 -17.55 -12.19
CA LEU A 692 -18.94 -17.63 -13.00
C LEU A 692 -19.07 -16.39 -13.89
N ALA A 693 -19.49 -16.58 -15.14
CA ALA A 693 -19.83 -15.49 -16.04
C ALA A 693 -21.18 -15.75 -16.73
N PHE A 694 -22.01 -14.74 -16.74
CA PHE A 694 -23.38 -14.82 -17.25
C PHE A 694 -23.63 -13.81 -18.37
N LEU A 695 -24.54 -14.15 -19.31
CA LEU A 695 -25.07 -13.27 -20.34
C LEU A 695 -23.95 -12.56 -21.13
N GLU A 696 -23.09 -13.36 -21.77
CA GLU A 696 -21.92 -12.86 -22.54
C GLU A 696 -20.96 -12.02 -21.67
N ASN A 697 -20.61 -12.53 -20.47
CA ASN A 697 -19.76 -11.86 -19.47
C ASN A 697 -20.32 -10.53 -18.93
N ARG A 698 -21.62 -10.25 -19.15
CA ARG A 698 -22.26 -9.05 -18.63
C ARG A 698 -22.27 -9.01 -17.10
N PHE A 699 -22.37 -10.17 -16.46
CA PHE A 699 -22.22 -10.34 -15.03
C PHE A 699 -21.15 -11.38 -14.73
N THR A 700 -20.18 -11.01 -13.91
CA THR A 700 -19.14 -11.92 -13.43
C THR A 700 -19.22 -12.03 -11.92
N PHE A 701 -19.06 -13.24 -11.43
CA PHE A 701 -19.02 -13.56 -9.99
C PHE A 701 -17.80 -14.41 -9.71
N SER A 702 -17.13 -14.16 -8.60
CA SER A 702 -16.04 -15.00 -8.09
C SER A 702 -16.19 -15.20 -6.58
N ALA A 703 -16.01 -16.42 -6.13
CA ALA A 703 -15.97 -16.75 -4.71
C ALA A 703 -14.75 -17.61 -4.42
N ASP A 704 -14.02 -17.26 -3.37
CA ASP A 704 -12.86 -17.99 -2.87
C ASP A 704 -13.03 -18.27 -1.38
N PHE A 705 -12.95 -19.54 -0.97
CA PHE A 705 -12.82 -19.95 0.41
C PHE A 705 -11.39 -20.41 0.66
N TYR A 706 -10.77 -19.92 1.73
CA TYR A 706 -9.39 -20.28 2.06
C TYR A 706 -9.23 -20.70 3.51
N THR A 707 -8.22 -21.56 3.73
CA THR A 707 -7.68 -21.86 5.06
C THR A 707 -6.17 -21.71 5.02
N ARG A 708 -5.60 -21.08 6.06
CA ARG A 708 -4.16 -20.88 6.22
C ARG A 708 -3.74 -21.32 7.59
N LYS A 709 -2.61 -22.01 7.67
CA LYS A 709 -1.95 -22.37 8.92
C LYS A 709 -0.51 -21.90 8.86
N THR A 710 -0.15 -20.95 9.71
CA THR A 710 1.23 -20.51 9.88
C THR A 710 1.85 -21.21 11.07
N GLU A 711 2.96 -21.86 10.84
CA GLU A 711 3.74 -22.62 11.82
C GLU A 711 5.13 -21.99 11.99
N ASN A 712 5.78 -22.28 13.11
CA ASN A 712 7.09 -21.75 13.46
C ASN A 712 7.11 -20.21 13.47
N LEU A 713 6.07 -19.59 14.04
CA LEU A 713 5.99 -18.14 14.18
C LEU A 713 7.20 -17.61 14.96
N LEU A 714 7.74 -16.49 14.50
CA LEU A 714 8.79 -15.77 15.22
C LEU A 714 8.16 -15.02 16.41
N ALA A 715 8.63 -15.32 17.60
CA ALA A 715 8.20 -14.66 18.82
C ALA A 715 9.40 -14.44 19.75
N THR A 716 9.44 -13.30 20.43
CA THR A 716 10.37 -13.04 21.51
C THR A 716 9.78 -13.65 22.79
N VAL A 717 10.43 -14.65 23.32
CA VAL A 717 9.95 -15.41 24.48
C VAL A 717 10.94 -15.32 25.66
N PRO A 718 10.44 -15.39 26.92
CA PRO A 718 11.29 -15.49 28.10
C PRO A 718 12.13 -16.76 28.05
N MET A 719 13.40 -16.63 28.42
CA MET A 719 14.31 -17.77 28.53
C MET A 719 14.51 -18.17 29.99
N PRO A 720 14.66 -19.48 30.30
CA PRO A 720 15.05 -19.89 31.63
C PRO A 720 16.38 -19.28 32.02
N ALA A 721 16.49 -18.88 33.27
CA ALA A 721 17.73 -18.27 33.80
C ALA A 721 18.94 -19.17 33.55
N GLY A 722 20.02 -18.60 33.02
CA GLY A 722 21.27 -19.33 32.74
C GLY A 722 21.33 -20.12 31.44
N THR A 723 20.24 -20.13 30.63
CA THR A 723 20.20 -20.85 29.32
C THR A 723 20.64 -19.99 28.15
N ASN A 724 20.59 -18.65 28.28
CA ASN A 724 21.08 -17.71 27.29
C ASN A 724 21.58 -16.43 27.96
N PHE A 725 22.22 -15.54 27.22
CA PHE A 725 22.81 -14.32 27.75
C PHE A 725 21.79 -13.22 28.08
N ASP A 726 20.60 -13.29 27.50
CA ASP A 726 19.50 -12.39 27.82
C ASP A 726 18.30 -13.18 28.33
N LYS A 727 17.41 -12.51 29.07
CA LYS A 727 16.17 -13.06 29.58
C LYS A 727 15.10 -13.25 28.50
N LEU A 728 15.26 -12.62 27.34
CA LEU A 728 14.36 -12.70 26.20
C LEU A 728 15.13 -13.12 24.96
N MET A 729 14.57 -14.00 24.15
CA MET A 729 15.18 -14.48 22.91
C MET A 729 14.16 -14.67 21.81
N LEU A 730 14.53 -14.29 20.58
CA LEU A 730 13.72 -14.56 19.40
C LEU A 730 13.79 -16.05 19.08
N GLN A 731 12.63 -16.69 19.01
CA GLN A 731 12.48 -18.13 18.71
C GLN A 731 11.34 -18.37 17.71
N ASN A 732 11.36 -19.54 17.07
CA ASN A 732 10.25 -20.03 16.29
C ASN A 732 9.25 -20.75 17.20
N VAL A 733 8.24 -20.01 17.66
CA VAL A 733 7.26 -20.50 18.65
C VAL A 733 5.86 -20.13 18.21
N GLY A 734 4.98 -21.10 18.22
CA GLY A 734 3.57 -20.83 18.03
C GLY A 734 3.03 -21.09 16.63
N ASN A 735 1.72 -21.09 16.58
CA ASN A 735 0.94 -21.32 15.35
C ASN A 735 -0.27 -20.38 15.31
N VAL A 736 -0.61 -19.93 14.11
CA VAL A 736 -1.82 -19.15 13.82
C VAL A 736 -2.62 -19.82 12.72
N ASP A 737 -3.91 -19.98 12.96
CA ASP A 737 -4.88 -20.45 11.97
C ASP A 737 -5.71 -19.28 11.47
N SER A 738 -5.91 -19.21 10.16
CA SER A 738 -6.77 -18.25 9.51
C SER A 738 -7.68 -18.93 8.50
N LYS A 739 -8.93 -18.48 8.41
CA LYS A 739 -9.88 -18.88 7.38
C LYS A 739 -10.74 -17.72 6.94
N GLY A 740 -11.21 -17.74 5.71
CA GLY A 740 -12.07 -16.70 5.21
C GLY A 740 -12.78 -17.05 3.92
N LEU A 741 -13.77 -16.21 3.60
CA LEU A 741 -14.58 -16.25 2.39
C LEU A 741 -14.50 -14.89 1.70
N GLU A 742 -14.15 -14.89 0.43
CA GLU A 742 -14.08 -13.71 -0.43
C GLU A 742 -15.10 -13.84 -1.56
N LEU A 743 -15.90 -12.82 -1.76
CA LEU A 743 -16.92 -12.75 -2.80
C LEU A 743 -16.68 -11.48 -3.63
N SER A 744 -16.79 -11.59 -4.94
CA SER A 744 -16.73 -10.46 -5.85
C SER A 744 -17.78 -10.60 -6.94
N VAL A 745 -18.48 -9.51 -7.25
CA VAL A 745 -19.43 -9.45 -8.36
C VAL A 745 -19.21 -8.16 -9.14
N THR A 746 -19.21 -8.26 -10.46
CA THR A 746 -19.18 -7.10 -11.36
C THR A 746 -20.30 -7.27 -12.40
N GLY A 747 -21.06 -6.21 -12.63
CA GLY A 747 -22.15 -6.19 -13.59
C GLY A 747 -22.11 -4.96 -14.48
N HIS A 748 -22.22 -5.19 -15.80
CA HIS A 748 -22.51 -4.17 -16.79
C HIS A 748 -24.04 -4.09 -16.95
N ILE A 749 -24.69 -3.34 -16.04
CA ILE A 749 -26.15 -3.31 -15.86
C ILE A 749 -26.83 -2.71 -17.08
N ILE A 750 -26.28 -1.62 -17.61
CA ILE A 750 -26.73 -0.98 -18.85
C ILE A 750 -25.51 -0.78 -19.74
N ASN A 751 -25.63 -1.18 -21.00
CA ASN A 751 -24.62 -0.91 -22.02
C ASN A 751 -25.32 -0.56 -23.35
N THR A 752 -25.56 0.72 -23.54
CA THR A 752 -26.19 1.27 -24.76
C THR A 752 -25.35 2.42 -25.29
N LYS A 753 -25.65 2.92 -26.49
CA LYS A 753 -24.92 4.05 -27.08
C LYS A 753 -24.84 5.26 -26.15
N ASN A 754 -25.92 5.59 -25.43
CA ASN A 754 -26.01 6.79 -24.60
C ASN A 754 -25.79 6.51 -23.12
N TRP A 755 -26.10 5.32 -22.64
CA TRP A 755 -26.01 4.94 -21.25
C TRP A 755 -25.07 3.76 -21.06
N SER A 756 -24.16 3.87 -20.11
CA SER A 756 -23.35 2.75 -19.62
C SER A 756 -23.35 2.79 -18.10
N TRP A 757 -23.79 1.72 -17.46
CA TRP A 757 -23.81 1.59 -16.02
C TRP A 757 -23.09 0.30 -15.62
N THR A 758 -21.97 0.47 -14.90
CA THR A 758 -21.20 -0.63 -14.32
C THR A 758 -21.23 -0.50 -12.81
N ALA A 759 -21.47 -1.60 -12.13
CA ALA A 759 -21.37 -1.69 -10.67
C ALA A 759 -20.56 -2.93 -10.29
N SER A 760 -19.73 -2.77 -9.25
CA SER A 760 -18.92 -3.84 -8.67
C SER A 760 -19.09 -3.84 -7.16
N ALA A 761 -19.25 -5.01 -6.57
CA ALA A 761 -19.29 -5.22 -5.13
C ALA A 761 -18.34 -6.34 -4.74
N ASN A 762 -17.75 -6.20 -3.57
CA ASN A 762 -16.94 -7.25 -2.99
C ASN A 762 -17.21 -7.37 -1.48
N ALA A 763 -17.02 -8.58 -0.94
CA ALA A 763 -17.16 -8.88 0.47
C ALA A 763 -16.09 -9.86 0.88
N ALA A 764 -15.50 -9.65 2.04
CA ALA A 764 -14.55 -10.58 2.64
C ALA A 764 -14.90 -10.80 4.11
N TRP A 765 -15.12 -12.07 4.46
CA TRP A 765 -15.20 -12.51 5.83
C TRP A 765 -13.90 -13.21 6.22
N GLN A 766 -13.39 -12.92 7.41
CA GLN A 766 -12.15 -13.50 7.90
C GLN A 766 -12.20 -13.81 9.38
N LYS A 767 -11.49 -14.87 9.79
CA LYS A 767 -11.30 -15.24 11.18
C LYS A 767 -9.88 -15.75 11.39
N VAL A 768 -9.15 -15.11 12.29
CA VAL A 768 -7.77 -15.46 12.66
C VAL A 768 -7.77 -15.90 14.12
N ARG A 769 -7.05 -16.97 14.47
CA ARG A 769 -6.87 -17.44 15.83
C ARG A 769 -5.45 -17.89 16.09
N ILE A 770 -4.91 -17.49 17.21
CA ILE A 770 -3.67 -18.03 17.77
C ILE A 770 -3.94 -19.43 18.29
N LYS A 771 -3.13 -20.41 17.91
CA LYS A 771 -3.32 -21.81 18.32
C LYS A 771 -2.29 -22.29 19.34
N ASN A 772 -1.14 -21.69 19.32
CA ASN A 772 -0.08 -22.02 20.27
C ASN A 772 0.89 -20.86 20.40
N LEU A 773 1.40 -20.59 21.59
CA LEU A 773 2.45 -19.59 21.88
C LEU A 773 3.57 -20.16 22.76
N THR A 774 3.65 -21.49 22.90
CA THR A 774 4.67 -22.17 23.73
C THR A 774 5.50 -23.15 22.92
N LEU A 775 6.74 -23.39 23.35
CA LEU A 775 7.61 -24.42 22.75
C LEU A 775 7.15 -25.83 23.10
N THR A 776 6.62 -26.01 24.30
CA THR A 776 6.16 -27.31 24.79
C THR A 776 4.67 -27.47 24.52
N PRO A 777 4.23 -28.42 23.71
CA PRO A 777 2.82 -28.69 23.48
C PRO A 777 2.07 -28.96 24.80
N GLY A 778 0.95 -28.26 24.99
CA GLY A 778 0.11 -28.39 26.18
C GLY A 778 0.59 -27.64 27.43
N ALA A 779 1.73 -26.97 27.38
CA ALA A 779 2.12 -26.08 28.46
C ALA A 779 1.19 -24.84 28.50
N PRO A 780 0.87 -24.33 29.69
CA PRO A 780 0.13 -23.06 29.80
C PRO A 780 0.86 -21.95 29.08
N SER A 781 0.16 -21.24 28.21
CA SER A 781 0.70 -20.06 27.53
C SER A 781 0.26 -18.83 28.33
N PRO A 782 1.17 -18.05 28.88
CA PRO A 782 0.80 -16.78 29.51
C PRO A 782 0.30 -15.83 28.43
N ASP A 783 -0.71 -15.05 28.78
CA ASP A 783 -1.16 -13.94 27.98
C ASP A 783 -0.01 -12.93 27.83
N THR A 784 0.30 -12.56 26.59
CA THR A 784 1.35 -11.58 26.29
C THR A 784 0.71 -10.24 25.95
N GLU A 785 0.90 -9.24 26.80
CA GLU A 785 0.41 -7.89 26.54
C GLU A 785 1.08 -7.30 25.30
N VAL A 786 0.28 -6.68 24.44
CA VAL A 786 0.68 -6.12 23.14
C VAL A 786 -0.12 -4.86 22.82
N GLY A 787 0.28 -4.18 21.75
CA GLY A 787 -0.39 -2.97 21.29
C GLY A 787 0.14 -1.70 21.93
N PRO A 788 -0.50 -0.56 21.70
CA PRO A 788 -0.09 0.73 22.24
C PRO A 788 -0.19 0.78 23.77
N TRP A 789 0.76 1.46 24.39
CA TRP A 789 0.69 1.80 25.81
C TRP A 789 -0.20 3.03 26.03
N ILE A 790 -1.02 2.98 27.06
CA ILE A 790 -1.65 4.15 27.68
C ILE A 790 -1.18 4.16 29.12
N ASP A 791 -0.37 5.15 29.46
CA ASP A 791 0.38 5.18 30.73
C ASP A 791 1.16 3.86 30.94
N ALA A 792 0.84 3.09 31.98
CA ALA A 792 1.49 1.83 32.31
C ALA A 792 0.74 0.58 31.81
N TYR A 793 -0.29 0.72 30.98
CA TYR A 793 -1.20 -0.37 30.62
C TYR A 793 -1.26 -0.62 29.11
N GLN A 794 -1.38 -1.88 28.74
CA GLN A 794 -1.75 -2.34 27.39
C GLN A 794 -3.11 -3.02 27.44
N MET A 795 -4.00 -2.64 26.54
CA MET A 795 -5.41 -3.11 26.54
C MET A 795 -5.57 -4.40 25.74
N GLN A 796 -4.53 -4.87 25.07
CA GLN A 796 -4.59 -5.97 24.11
C GLN A 796 -3.59 -7.05 24.49
N VAL A 797 -3.91 -8.30 24.11
CA VAL A 797 -3.07 -9.47 24.36
C VAL A 797 -2.95 -10.38 23.16
N PHE A 798 -1.84 -11.13 23.08
CA PHE A 798 -1.79 -12.39 22.37
C PHE A 798 -2.12 -13.51 23.35
N SER A 799 -3.17 -14.27 23.06
CA SER A 799 -3.63 -15.38 23.87
C SER A 799 -4.07 -16.56 22.99
N THR A 800 -3.83 -17.76 23.47
CA THR A 800 -4.21 -19.00 22.78
C THR A 800 -5.73 -19.08 22.61
N ASP A 801 -6.19 -19.51 21.42
CA ASP A 801 -7.57 -19.61 20.96
C ASP A 801 -8.32 -18.29 20.72
N TYR A 802 -7.68 -17.16 20.92
CA TYR A 802 -8.21 -15.82 20.62
C TYR A 802 -7.63 -15.23 19.34
N ALA A 803 -8.26 -14.16 18.85
CA ALA A 803 -7.74 -13.39 17.74
C ALA A 803 -6.50 -12.61 18.19
N PRO A 804 -5.50 -12.38 17.30
CA PRO A 804 -4.42 -11.46 17.61
C PRO A 804 -4.95 -10.08 18.01
N TYR A 805 -4.31 -9.43 18.99
CA TYR A 805 -4.71 -8.14 19.53
C TYR A 805 -6.11 -8.13 20.16
N SER A 806 -6.60 -9.26 20.69
CA SER A 806 -7.84 -9.28 21.47
C SER A 806 -7.73 -8.37 22.67
N PHE A 807 -8.79 -7.60 22.94
CA PHE A 807 -8.86 -6.78 24.14
C PHE A 807 -9.01 -7.66 25.37
N TYR A 808 -8.24 -7.35 26.42
CA TYR A 808 -8.22 -8.06 27.69
C TYR A 808 -8.47 -7.09 28.82
N LEU A 809 -9.71 -7.01 29.28
CA LEU A 809 -10.24 -5.88 30.03
C LEU A 809 -11.04 -6.37 31.24
N TYR A 810 -11.25 -5.50 32.22
CA TYR A 810 -12.21 -5.68 33.29
C TYR A 810 -13.62 -5.42 32.80
N LYS A 811 -14.59 -6.24 33.26
CA LYS A 811 -16.01 -6.04 32.96
C LYS A 811 -16.60 -5.00 33.91
N GLN A 812 -16.95 -3.83 33.39
CA GLN A 812 -17.53 -2.73 34.13
C GLN A 812 -18.89 -3.13 34.72
N LEU A 813 -19.15 -2.76 35.98
CA LEU A 813 -20.47 -2.85 36.57
C LEU A 813 -21.22 -1.55 36.39
N TYR A 814 -22.56 -1.67 36.23
CA TYR A 814 -23.48 -0.57 35.99
C TYR A 814 -24.56 -0.59 37.03
N ASP A 815 -24.96 0.62 37.47
CA ASP A 815 -26.08 0.80 38.35
C ASP A 815 -27.38 0.33 37.66
N ALA A 816 -28.16 -0.48 38.35
CA ALA A 816 -29.35 -1.12 37.78
C ALA A 816 -30.51 -0.17 37.51
N GLU A 817 -30.60 0.96 38.27
CA GLU A 817 -31.66 1.93 38.12
C GLU A 817 -31.36 3.01 37.11
N THR A 818 -30.12 3.50 37.10
CA THR A 818 -29.69 4.61 36.23
C THR A 818 -29.01 4.15 34.95
N GLY A 819 -28.49 2.91 34.91
CA GLY A 819 -27.68 2.40 33.80
C GLY A 819 -26.31 3.06 33.71
N GLN A 820 -25.88 3.83 34.71
CA GLN A 820 -24.59 4.50 34.74
C GLN A 820 -23.47 3.55 35.21
N PRO A 821 -22.25 3.63 34.64
CA PRO A 821 -21.11 2.83 35.10
C PRO A 821 -20.74 3.27 36.54
N ILE A 822 -20.46 2.30 37.40
CA ILE A 822 -20.08 2.56 38.80
C ILE A 822 -18.54 2.63 38.84
N GLU A 823 -18.02 3.74 39.29
CA GLU A 823 -16.58 4.00 39.38
C GLU A 823 -15.87 2.95 40.26
N GLY A 824 -14.79 2.36 39.68
CA GLY A 824 -13.91 1.40 40.38
C GLY A 824 -14.54 0.05 40.66
N LEU A 825 -15.78 -0.21 40.20
CA LEU A 825 -16.42 -1.50 40.38
C LEU A 825 -16.45 -2.34 39.14
N TYR A 826 -15.87 -3.52 39.24
CA TYR A 826 -15.77 -4.51 38.17
C TYR A 826 -16.39 -5.84 38.63
N ALA A 827 -16.71 -6.70 37.65
CA ALA A 827 -17.20 -8.04 37.96
C ALA A 827 -16.02 -8.91 38.45
N ASP A 828 -16.20 -9.49 39.62
CA ASP A 828 -15.35 -10.58 40.13
C ASP A 828 -15.70 -11.83 39.34
N LEU A 829 -14.80 -12.24 38.44
CA LEU A 829 -15.05 -13.33 37.50
C LEU A 829 -14.55 -14.68 38.01
N ASP A 830 -13.53 -14.71 38.88
CA ASP A 830 -13.05 -15.92 39.50
C ASP A 830 -13.71 -16.21 40.88
N GLY A 831 -14.43 -15.25 41.46
CA GLY A 831 -15.24 -15.40 42.65
C GLY A 831 -14.43 -15.42 43.95
N ASP A 832 -13.20 -14.85 43.96
CA ASP A 832 -12.34 -14.85 45.12
C ASP A 832 -12.57 -13.64 46.06
N GLY A 833 -13.40 -12.69 45.66
CA GLY A 833 -13.80 -11.49 46.43
C GLY A 833 -12.85 -10.30 46.25
N GLU A 834 -11.82 -10.42 45.42
CA GLU A 834 -10.83 -9.37 45.13
C GLU A 834 -10.76 -9.14 43.63
N ILE A 835 -10.72 -7.87 43.19
CA ILE A 835 -10.53 -7.57 41.75
C ILE A 835 -9.02 -7.58 41.43
N THR A 836 -8.61 -8.56 40.68
CA THR A 836 -7.22 -8.82 40.27
C THR A 836 -7.10 -8.99 38.76
N ASN A 837 -5.88 -9.21 38.25
CA ASN A 837 -5.68 -9.50 36.82
C ASN A 837 -6.41 -10.77 36.32
N LYS A 838 -6.88 -11.65 37.23
CA LYS A 838 -7.66 -12.84 36.88
C LYS A 838 -9.11 -12.50 36.50
N ASP A 839 -9.61 -11.33 36.91
CA ASP A 839 -10.95 -10.85 36.58
C ASP A 839 -11.01 -10.13 35.24
N ARG A 840 -9.88 -10.03 34.54
CA ARG A 840 -9.85 -9.57 33.17
C ARG A 840 -10.38 -10.68 32.26
N TYR A 841 -11.09 -10.30 31.22
CA TYR A 841 -11.63 -11.24 30.25
C TYR A 841 -11.34 -10.82 28.82
N HIS A 842 -11.32 -11.81 27.94
CA HIS A 842 -11.15 -11.56 26.51
C HIS A 842 -12.44 -11.02 25.91
N HIS A 843 -12.33 -9.90 25.26
CA HIS A 843 -13.42 -9.29 24.51
C HIS A 843 -13.18 -9.49 23.00
N HIS A 844 -13.64 -8.56 22.17
CA HIS A 844 -13.42 -8.55 20.73
C HIS A 844 -11.98 -8.14 20.36
N SER A 845 -11.71 -8.08 19.07
CA SER A 845 -10.45 -7.56 18.51
C SER A 845 -10.69 -6.34 17.61
N PRO A 846 -9.65 -5.58 17.25
CA PRO A 846 -9.79 -4.45 16.32
C PRO A 846 -10.13 -4.90 14.88
N ALA A 847 -9.80 -6.14 14.52
CA ALA A 847 -10.02 -6.64 13.17
C ALA A 847 -11.52 -6.80 12.89
N PRO A 848 -12.04 -6.27 11.76
CA PRO A 848 -13.43 -6.48 11.38
C PRO A 848 -13.68 -7.92 10.96
N ASP A 849 -14.88 -8.44 11.27
CA ASP A 849 -15.33 -9.74 10.77
C ASP A 849 -15.63 -9.70 9.27
N TRP A 850 -16.24 -8.58 8.80
CA TRP A 850 -16.57 -8.37 7.40
C TRP A 850 -15.99 -7.07 6.88
N ILE A 851 -15.41 -7.15 5.70
CA ILE A 851 -14.92 -6.02 4.91
C ILE A 851 -15.71 -6.00 3.61
N LEU A 852 -16.42 -4.90 3.34
CA LEU A 852 -17.28 -4.75 2.19
C LEU A 852 -16.80 -3.58 1.35
N GLY A 853 -16.83 -3.73 0.02
CA GLY A 853 -16.56 -2.68 -0.94
C GLY A 853 -17.66 -2.63 -2.00
N PHE A 854 -18.05 -1.43 -2.38
CA PHE A 854 -18.98 -1.20 -3.49
C PHE A 854 -18.48 -0.02 -4.32
N SER A 855 -18.52 -0.17 -5.64
CA SER A 855 -18.20 0.92 -6.55
C SER A 855 -19.12 0.89 -7.75
N THR A 856 -19.50 2.08 -8.25
CA THR A 856 -20.35 2.19 -9.40
C THR A 856 -19.96 3.38 -10.27
N SER A 857 -20.18 3.24 -11.58
CA SER A 857 -19.94 4.27 -12.57
C SER A 857 -21.11 4.29 -13.55
N LEU A 858 -21.80 5.42 -13.64
CA LEU A 858 -22.91 5.67 -14.53
C LEU A 858 -22.52 6.75 -15.54
N ARG A 859 -22.46 6.37 -16.82
CA ARG A 859 -22.21 7.31 -17.92
C ARG A 859 -23.48 7.58 -18.67
N TYR A 860 -23.77 8.85 -18.89
CA TYR A 860 -24.80 9.32 -19.80
C TYR A 860 -24.19 10.25 -20.83
N LYS A 861 -24.08 9.81 -22.08
CA LYS A 861 -23.39 10.54 -23.15
C LYS A 861 -21.98 10.93 -22.71
N LYS A 862 -21.76 12.24 -22.50
CA LYS A 862 -20.47 12.83 -22.09
C LYS A 862 -20.30 12.99 -20.57
N TRP A 863 -21.34 12.76 -19.79
CA TRP A 863 -21.31 12.82 -18.33
C TRP A 863 -20.99 11.44 -17.73
N THR A 864 -20.17 11.43 -16.70
CA THR A 864 -19.92 10.23 -15.90
C THR A 864 -20.02 10.57 -14.41
N LEU A 865 -20.88 9.85 -13.70
CA LEU A 865 -21.00 9.89 -12.25
C LEU A 865 -20.41 8.59 -11.70
N SER A 866 -19.46 8.70 -10.77
CA SER A 866 -18.85 7.53 -10.11
C SER A 866 -18.70 7.74 -8.61
N THR A 867 -18.80 6.63 -7.87
CA THR A 867 -18.63 6.62 -6.42
C THR A 867 -18.06 5.28 -5.94
N SER A 868 -17.41 5.31 -4.78
CA SER A 868 -17.02 4.12 -4.03
C SER A 868 -17.40 4.24 -2.57
N LEU A 869 -17.87 3.13 -2.01
CA LEU A 869 -18.25 2.97 -0.61
C LEU A 869 -17.50 1.78 -0.01
N ARG A 870 -17.19 1.89 1.27
CA ARG A 870 -16.63 0.79 2.07
C ARG A 870 -17.40 0.64 3.36
N ALA A 871 -17.50 -0.59 3.84
CA ALA A 871 -18.00 -0.86 5.17
C ALA A 871 -17.15 -1.93 5.86
N ASN A 872 -16.87 -1.70 7.14
CA ASN A 872 -16.29 -2.69 8.03
C ASN A 872 -17.31 -3.01 9.12
N ILE A 873 -17.47 -4.29 9.43
CA ILE A 873 -18.44 -4.75 10.44
C ILE A 873 -17.71 -5.67 11.42
N GLY A 874 -17.94 -5.47 12.73
CA GLY A 874 -17.47 -6.36 13.80
C GLY A 874 -16.15 -5.95 14.47
N GLY A 875 -15.45 -4.91 13.98
CA GLY A 875 -14.25 -4.38 14.65
C GLY A 875 -14.59 -3.53 15.89
N TYR A 876 -13.68 -3.50 16.85
CA TYR A 876 -13.79 -2.72 18.07
C TYR A 876 -12.59 -1.82 18.27
N ILE A 877 -12.79 -0.68 18.93
CA ILE A 877 -11.73 0.27 19.27
C ILE A 877 -11.88 0.65 20.75
N PHE A 878 -10.76 0.65 21.46
CA PHE A 878 -10.67 1.21 22.80
C PHE A 878 -10.52 2.73 22.69
N ASN A 879 -11.53 3.48 23.21
CA ASN A 879 -11.56 4.93 23.21
C ASN A 879 -10.68 5.48 24.33
N GLY A 880 -9.37 5.44 24.13
CA GLY A 880 -8.37 5.90 25.08
C GLY A 880 -8.44 7.41 25.31
N MET A 881 -8.94 8.19 24.32
CA MET A 881 -9.16 9.62 24.48
C MET A 881 -10.24 9.89 25.54
N ALA A 882 -11.38 9.19 25.47
CA ALA A 882 -12.44 9.32 26.46
C ALA A 882 -12.00 8.83 27.85
N MET A 883 -11.24 7.74 27.91
CA MET A 883 -10.68 7.21 29.18
C MET A 883 -9.68 8.18 29.81
N ASN A 884 -8.75 8.72 29.02
CA ASN A 884 -7.70 9.61 29.51
C ASN A 884 -8.19 11.00 29.91
N THR A 885 -9.29 11.49 29.32
CA THR A 885 -9.76 12.86 29.54
C THR A 885 -11.18 12.93 30.06
N GLY A 886 -11.79 11.78 30.41
CA GLY A 886 -13.18 11.70 30.92
C GLY A 886 -13.32 11.57 32.42
N ALA A 887 -12.27 11.82 33.21
CA ALA A 887 -12.30 11.76 34.67
C ALA A 887 -11.86 13.09 35.31
N TRP A 888 -12.41 13.41 36.46
CA TRP A 888 -12.16 14.67 37.15
C TRP A 888 -10.67 14.88 37.47
N GLU A 889 -9.93 13.83 37.87
CA GLU A 889 -8.51 13.94 38.18
C GLU A 889 -7.68 14.52 37.04
N THR A 890 -8.15 14.40 35.80
CA THR A 890 -7.42 14.89 34.63
C THR A 890 -7.69 16.38 34.33
N MET A 891 -8.67 16.99 35.01
CA MET A 891 -9.05 18.35 34.80
C MET A 891 -8.01 19.37 35.27
N SER A 892 -7.15 19.02 36.23
CA SER A 892 -6.13 19.90 36.73
C SER A 892 -4.80 19.21 36.81
N TYR A 893 -3.73 19.92 36.43
CA TYR A 893 -2.35 19.45 36.53
C TYR A 893 -1.61 20.29 37.60
N ASN A 894 -1.22 19.64 38.68
CA ASN A 894 -0.42 20.24 39.78
C ASN A 894 -0.89 21.63 40.24
N ASP A 895 -2.17 21.90 40.21
CA ASP A 895 -2.82 23.18 40.58
C ASP A 895 -2.35 24.41 39.78
N TYR A 896 -1.63 24.24 38.68
CA TYR A 896 -1.16 25.32 37.81
C TYR A 896 -1.92 25.43 36.49
N GLN A 897 -2.54 24.34 36.03
CA GLN A 897 -3.22 24.33 34.75
C GLN A 897 -4.53 23.56 34.86
N LEU A 898 -5.58 24.14 34.27
CA LEU A 898 -6.81 23.41 33.99
C LEU A 898 -6.73 22.76 32.62
N ASN A 899 -7.27 21.55 32.51
CA ASN A 899 -7.43 20.83 31.29
C ASN A 899 -8.90 20.62 30.97
N ASN A 900 -9.26 20.64 29.69
CA ASN A 900 -10.61 20.35 29.25
C ASN A 900 -10.94 18.86 29.45
N LEU A 901 -12.18 18.53 29.65
CA LEU A 901 -12.67 17.17 29.84
C LEU A 901 -13.38 16.66 28.58
N ASN A 902 -13.29 15.37 28.34
CA ASN A 902 -14.12 14.70 27.34
C ASN A 902 -15.59 14.75 27.77
N ARG A 903 -16.49 14.85 26.81
CA ARG A 903 -17.92 14.89 27.05
C ARG A 903 -18.44 13.67 27.81
N SER A 904 -17.77 12.53 27.73
CA SER A 904 -18.10 11.31 28.50
C SER A 904 -18.17 11.57 30.00
N PHE A 905 -17.42 12.55 30.52
CA PHE A 905 -17.53 12.98 31.93
C PHE A 905 -18.94 13.39 32.33
N LEU A 906 -19.74 13.96 31.42
CA LEU A 906 -21.14 14.34 31.73
C LEU A 906 -22.02 13.12 32.00
N ASP A 907 -21.68 11.99 31.43
CA ASP A 907 -22.42 10.74 31.58
C ASP A 907 -21.91 9.95 32.80
N THR A 908 -20.58 9.82 32.95
CA THR A 908 -19.97 8.95 33.98
C THR A 908 -19.75 9.61 35.31
N ARG A 909 -19.40 10.90 35.32
CA ARG A 909 -18.98 11.66 36.54
C ARG A 909 -17.79 11.01 37.27
N PHE A 910 -16.99 10.25 36.60
CA PHE A 910 -15.83 9.59 37.21
C PHE A 910 -14.86 10.59 37.81
N THR A 911 -14.40 10.29 39.03
CA THR A 911 -13.37 11.08 39.69
C THR A 911 -11.97 10.65 39.27
N LYS A 912 -11.77 9.33 38.99
CA LYS A 912 -10.51 8.71 38.55
C LYS A 912 -10.65 8.02 37.22
N ARG A 913 -9.59 7.98 36.48
CA ARG A 913 -9.51 7.21 35.21
C ARG A 913 -9.72 5.72 35.45
N GLN A 914 -10.55 5.10 34.66
CA GLN A 914 -10.86 3.68 34.75
C GLN A 914 -10.03 2.91 33.71
N PHE A 915 -8.77 2.67 34.02
CA PHE A 915 -7.88 1.89 33.15
C PHE A 915 -8.41 0.46 32.97
N LEU A 916 -8.25 -0.08 31.78
CA LEU A 916 -8.64 -1.43 31.41
C LEU A 916 -10.15 -1.72 31.56
N SER A 917 -11.02 -0.70 31.72
CA SER A 917 -12.47 -0.89 31.74
C SER A 917 -13.02 -1.11 30.33
N ASP A 918 -13.87 -2.12 30.15
CA ASP A 918 -14.57 -2.38 28.89
C ASP A 918 -15.62 -1.33 28.54
N HIS A 919 -15.92 -0.40 29.48
CA HIS A 919 -16.80 0.76 29.24
C HIS A 919 -16.33 1.61 28.05
N TYR A 920 -15.02 1.68 27.83
CA TYR A 920 -14.40 2.45 26.73
C TYR A 920 -14.17 1.64 25.45
N LEU A 921 -14.57 0.36 25.44
CA LEU A 921 -14.48 -0.47 24.27
C LEU A 921 -15.72 -0.32 23.40
N GLU A 922 -15.58 0.34 22.27
CA GLU A 922 -16.69 0.72 21.41
C GLU A 922 -16.68 -0.07 20.09
N ASN A 923 -17.88 -0.38 19.57
CA ASN A 923 -18.02 -0.97 18.25
C ASN A 923 -17.65 0.03 17.17
N ALA A 924 -16.64 -0.30 16.37
CA ALA A 924 -16.08 0.53 15.31
C ALA A 924 -16.60 0.20 13.92
N SER A 925 -17.73 -0.51 13.81
CA SER A 925 -18.38 -0.73 12.52
C SER A 925 -18.73 0.60 11.85
N PHE A 926 -18.52 0.67 10.54
CA PHE A 926 -18.79 1.89 9.79
C PHE A 926 -19.26 1.61 8.36
N LEU A 927 -19.91 2.60 7.77
CA LEU A 927 -20.12 2.78 6.34
C LEU A 927 -19.50 4.13 5.93
N LYS A 928 -18.53 4.09 5.01
CA LYS A 928 -17.88 5.29 4.45
C LYS A 928 -18.19 5.40 2.96
N MET A 929 -18.48 6.63 2.50
CA MET A 929 -18.40 6.98 1.09
C MET A 929 -17.05 7.65 0.86
N ASP A 930 -16.13 6.92 0.22
CA ASP A 930 -14.75 7.38 0.03
C ASP A 930 -14.66 8.50 -1.00
N ASN A 931 -15.45 8.41 -2.07
CA ASN A 931 -15.46 9.43 -3.11
C ASN A 931 -16.82 9.52 -3.83
N LEU A 932 -17.10 10.71 -4.36
CA LEU A 932 -18.19 11.01 -5.29
C LEU A 932 -17.63 11.93 -6.36
N GLN A 933 -17.64 11.49 -7.63
CA GLN A 933 -17.07 12.20 -8.76
C GLN A 933 -18.10 12.42 -9.86
N LEU A 934 -18.14 13.64 -10.40
CA LEU A 934 -18.84 13.98 -11.62
C LEU A 934 -17.82 14.44 -12.67
N SER A 935 -17.79 13.77 -13.81
CA SER A 935 -16.87 14.06 -14.92
C SER A 935 -17.64 14.42 -16.18
N TYR A 936 -17.09 15.31 -16.98
CA TYR A 936 -17.58 15.68 -18.30
C TYR A 936 -16.48 15.60 -19.34
N ASP A 937 -16.72 14.86 -20.42
CA ASP A 937 -15.84 14.79 -21.58
C ASP A 937 -16.30 15.79 -22.63
N PHE A 938 -15.55 16.88 -22.80
CA PHE A 938 -15.84 17.89 -23.82
C PHE A 938 -15.56 17.36 -25.23
N GLY A 939 -14.78 16.27 -25.34
CA GLY A 939 -14.27 15.78 -26.61
C GLY A 939 -13.17 16.68 -27.15
N ARG A 940 -13.04 16.75 -28.45
CA ARG A 940 -12.10 17.65 -29.11
C ARG A 940 -12.63 19.08 -29.10
N ILE A 941 -11.91 19.99 -28.45
CA ILE A 941 -12.26 21.42 -28.38
C ILE A 941 -11.59 22.22 -29.47
N TYR A 942 -10.41 21.78 -29.96
CA TYR A 942 -9.68 22.41 -31.06
C TYR A 942 -8.84 21.38 -31.80
N LYS A 943 -9.01 21.20 -33.11
CA LYS A 943 -8.29 20.26 -33.99
C LYS A 943 -7.93 18.91 -33.28
N THR A 944 -6.80 18.84 -32.60
CA THR A 944 -6.26 17.66 -31.93
C THR A 944 -6.43 17.67 -30.41
N ILE A 945 -6.85 18.80 -29.79
CA ILE A 945 -6.90 18.96 -28.34
C ILE A 945 -8.20 18.39 -27.78
N GLY A 946 -8.09 17.29 -27.06
CA GLY A 946 -9.16 16.73 -26.24
C GLY A 946 -9.14 17.34 -24.82
N LEU A 947 -10.33 17.71 -24.30
CA LEU A 947 -10.50 18.26 -22.95
C LEU A 947 -11.45 17.38 -22.16
N HIS A 948 -11.06 17.04 -20.94
CA HIS A 948 -11.97 16.48 -19.94
C HIS A 948 -11.82 17.24 -18.61
N ALA A 949 -12.92 17.35 -17.87
CA ALA A 949 -12.93 17.95 -16.54
C ALA A 949 -13.74 17.10 -15.57
N SER A 950 -13.36 17.10 -14.32
CA SER A 950 -14.12 16.45 -13.24
C SER A 950 -14.07 17.24 -11.95
N ALA A 951 -15.17 17.16 -11.20
CA ALA A 951 -15.25 17.62 -9.81
C ALA A 951 -15.46 16.41 -8.91
N MET A 952 -14.81 16.40 -7.76
CA MET A 952 -14.86 15.28 -6.83
C MET A 952 -14.87 15.75 -5.37
N VAL A 953 -15.55 14.97 -4.55
CA VAL A 953 -15.46 15.04 -3.08
C VAL A 953 -14.92 13.72 -2.58
N GLN A 954 -13.86 13.74 -1.77
CA GLN A 954 -13.29 12.57 -1.08
C GLN A 954 -13.65 12.63 0.40
N ASN A 955 -13.80 11.47 1.06
CA ASN A 955 -14.27 11.33 2.43
C ASN A 955 -15.63 12.05 2.63
N VAL A 956 -16.61 11.65 1.80
CA VAL A 956 -17.91 12.33 1.69
C VAL A 956 -18.70 12.24 3.00
N PHE A 957 -18.81 11.03 3.56
CA PHE A 957 -19.40 10.80 4.88
C PHE A 957 -18.89 9.51 5.52
N THR A 958 -18.99 9.46 6.84
CA THR A 958 -18.81 8.24 7.66
C THR A 958 -20.00 8.09 8.60
N VAL A 959 -20.66 6.93 8.51
CA VAL A 959 -21.73 6.54 9.45
C VAL A 959 -21.17 5.48 10.38
N THR A 960 -21.18 5.73 11.67
CA THR A 960 -20.64 4.84 12.69
C THR A 960 -21.29 5.11 14.06
N LYS A 961 -21.27 4.11 14.94
CA LYS A 961 -21.62 4.26 16.35
C LYS A 961 -20.42 4.69 17.21
N TYR A 962 -19.20 4.61 16.67
CA TYR A 962 -17.99 4.99 17.37
C TYR A 962 -17.98 6.49 17.72
N LYS A 963 -17.74 6.80 18.99
CA LYS A 963 -17.80 8.18 19.51
C LYS A 963 -16.51 8.97 19.23
N GLY A 964 -15.35 8.30 19.10
CA GLY A 964 -14.06 8.94 18.81
C GLY A 964 -13.98 9.55 17.41
N VAL A 965 -12.76 9.95 17.00
CA VAL A 965 -12.52 10.75 15.79
C VAL A 965 -12.75 9.94 14.52
N ASP A 966 -12.14 8.76 14.38
CA ASP A 966 -12.23 7.90 13.21
C ASP A 966 -12.38 6.42 13.62
N PRO A 967 -13.40 5.70 13.13
CA PRO A 967 -13.58 4.27 13.44
C PRO A 967 -12.56 3.36 12.75
N GLU A 968 -11.65 3.90 11.95
CA GLU A 968 -10.65 3.13 11.19
C GLU A 968 -9.25 3.47 11.71
N THR A 969 -8.83 2.81 12.79
CA THR A 969 -7.50 2.92 13.38
C THR A 969 -6.71 1.65 13.11
N ALA A 970 -5.40 1.78 12.86
CA ALA A 970 -4.55 0.63 12.56
C ALA A 970 -4.37 -0.32 13.77
N ASN A 971 -4.37 0.22 14.97
CA ASN A 971 -4.02 -0.50 16.20
C ASN A 971 -5.21 -0.79 17.12
N GLY A 972 -6.40 -0.30 16.80
CA GLY A 972 -7.59 -0.49 17.62
C GLY A 972 -7.62 0.29 18.96
N VAL A 973 -6.69 1.23 19.17
CA VAL A 973 -6.64 2.11 20.34
C VAL A 973 -6.57 3.55 19.88
N ASP A 974 -7.51 4.38 20.30
CA ASP A 974 -7.59 5.79 19.96
C ASP A 974 -7.09 6.64 21.14
N THR A 975 -5.90 7.22 20.99
CA THR A 975 -5.36 8.15 22.00
C THR A 975 -5.31 9.59 21.49
N SER A 976 -5.09 9.82 20.21
CA SER A 976 -5.03 11.14 19.57
C SER A 976 -4.92 10.96 18.06
N VAL A 977 -6.05 10.91 17.37
CA VAL A 977 -6.06 10.64 15.92
C VAL A 977 -5.98 11.95 15.14
N TYR A 978 -5.05 12.03 14.19
CA TYR A 978 -5.03 13.09 13.19
C TYR A 978 -6.24 12.90 12.25
N PRO A 979 -7.26 13.82 12.27
CA PRO A 979 -8.50 13.63 11.53
C PRO A 979 -8.27 13.52 10.03
N ARG A 980 -8.93 12.59 9.35
CA ARG A 980 -8.92 12.53 7.89
C ARG A 980 -9.72 13.69 7.32
N PRO A 981 -9.15 14.48 6.39
CA PRO A 981 -9.86 15.62 5.82
C PRO A 981 -10.98 15.18 4.87
N ARG A 982 -11.95 16.05 4.67
CA ARG A 982 -12.82 16.04 3.50
C ARG A 982 -12.19 16.90 2.42
N THR A 983 -11.96 16.30 1.24
CA THR A 983 -11.23 16.97 0.16
C THR A 983 -12.15 17.21 -1.02
N TYR A 984 -12.21 18.44 -1.47
CA TYR A 984 -12.90 18.87 -2.68
C TYR A 984 -11.86 19.14 -3.76
N SER A 985 -11.99 18.52 -4.92
CA SER A 985 -11.00 18.66 -6.00
C SER A 985 -11.63 18.88 -7.35
N ILE A 986 -10.92 19.60 -8.20
CA ILE A 986 -11.22 19.80 -9.61
C ILE A 986 -10.03 19.32 -10.42
N THR A 987 -10.29 18.44 -11.38
CA THR A 987 -9.28 17.91 -12.31
C THR A 987 -9.59 18.40 -13.72
N ILE A 988 -8.57 18.86 -14.43
CA ILE A 988 -8.61 19.22 -15.85
C ILE A 988 -7.55 18.42 -16.57
N GLY A 989 -7.92 17.74 -17.63
CA GLY A 989 -7.02 16.96 -18.47
C GLY A 989 -7.09 17.39 -19.93
N LEU A 990 -5.92 17.56 -20.52
CA LEU A 990 -5.70 17.91 -21.92
C LEU A 990 -4.93 16.79 -22.61
N ASN A 991 -5.40 16.37 -23.77
CA ASN A 991 -4.72 15.39 -24.62
C ASN A 991 -4.52 16.00 -26.00
N PHE A 992 -3.26 15.92 -26.49
CA PHE A 992 -2.83 16.52 -27.75
C PHE A 992 -2.43 15.44 -28.76
#